data_ff9bc55df4b9004940be413d02e7bb97
#
_entry.id   ff9bc55df4b9004940be413d02e7bb97
#
_cell.length_a   1.000
_cell.length_b   1.000
_cell.length_c   1.000
_cell.angle_alpha   90.00
_cell.angle_beta   90.00
_cell.angle_gamma   90.00
#
_symmetry.space_group_name_H-M   'P 1'
#
loop_
_entity.id
_entity.type
_entity.pdbx_description
1 polymer ?
#
loop_
_entity_poly.entity_id
_entity_poly.type
_entity_poly.pdbx_seq_one_letter_code
_entity_poly.pdbx_strand_id
1 'polypeptide(L)'
;MTEPNTALLSQKTAQRLHVPLNGQLSLVTRQDQQPLTVIGFLPDTNAVSEQVLAKLIITDIATAQEVLGLSGKLSSIEILLANDVSKTEAAIQSLLPGNALLLSLESQEQSLREMTRAFSINLNALGLLSLLVGMFLIYNTMTFLVMQRRRLIGSLRLLGVTRQQIFTLILSEAFFLALIGTLIGIALGVVLGQGLLQLISGTINAIYFRIDATVLTVTPFQLGKGMLLGMSVTFFAVLPPAFEATRLSPVKVMARSQLESGSRRLIKRVGFISGILIASGLAVAFLSGNSINFGLASIFLILFGFGLLTPVLTLWLMKFIERVFGRFLGVLGRLPVRMVSAEISRTGIAIAALMIAVSATIGMDLMIGSFRQTVAQWLHSSLPADLYLALPGDQMTAEKPLSDQQLKEKIAQLDGVGMVSTALQTKLLAEGELTKTTVFELAEKSKQGFIFKHNMDNSLWDRLEHQPTVIVTEPYAYHHAIRIGQKIDLKTNQGALGFEVIGINADYSGDQGHLIMSRQNYLRYWPDLGYTGIGVYARDGADLKNLESRISQLLTGQQVVKSNQAIYKASMELFEQTFTITEALRWLSAAIAFVGVFSALMALQFERTRQLGILRAIGITSRQLSVLIICETGLMGLVAGLLAIPVGFVVAYVLIFVVYQRSFGWTMAFYFDSGVLFQGIVLAFVAALLAGVLPALKMAQTHPAEALRTE
;
A
#
# COMPACT_ATOMS: atom_id res chain seq x y z
N MET A 1 -1.07 6.86 -46.98
CA MET A 1 -2.44 6.75 -46.48
C MET A 1 -3.46 7.47 -47.37
N THR A 2 -3.18 7.62 -48.62
CA THR A 2 -4.13 8.20 -49.62
C THR A 2 -4.80 7.14 -50.43
N GLU A 3 -4.37 5.89 -50.33
CA GLU A 3 -4.98 4.77 -51.03
C GLU A 3 -5.91 4.00 -50.06
N PRO A 4 -7.12 3.63 -50.48
CA PRO A 4 -8.04 2.88 -49.64
C PRO A 4 -7.49 1.49 -49.29
N ASN A 5 -7.93 0.93 -48.16
CA ASN A 5 -7.55 -0.40 -47.69
C ASN A 5 -6.05 -0.55 -47.40
N THR A 6 -5.38 0.53 -46.98
CA THR A 6 -3.97 0.52 -46.55
C THR A 6 -3.82 0.71 -45.05
N ALA A 7 -2.79 0.08 -44.49
CA ALA A 7 -2.53 0.16 -43.07
C ALA A 7 -1.04 0.32 -42.74
N LEU A 8 -0.74 0.96 -41.59
CA LEU A 8 0.56 1.00 -40.96
C LEU A 8 0.52 0.15 -39.68
N LEU A 9 1.59 -0.61 -39.44
CA LEU A 9 1.79 -1.42 -38.23
C LEU A 9 3.09 -1.06 -37.53
N SER A 10 3.21 -1.40 -36.25
CA SER A 10 4.53 -1.42 -35.63
C SER A 10 5.39 -2.55 -36.22
N GLN A 11 6.70 -2.34 -36.26
CA GLN A 11 7.63 -3.36 -36.79
C GLN A 11 7.52 -4.69 -36.05
N LYS A 12 7.32 -4.66 -34.73
CA LYS A 12 7.13 -5.84 -33.88
C LYS A 12 5.82 -6.58 -34.17
N THR A 13 4.75 -5.85 -34.42
CA THR A 13 3.45 -6.45 -34.79
C THR A 13 3.51 -7.12 -36.15
N ALA A 14 4.16 -6.47 -37.10
CA ALA A 14 4.37 -7.06 -38.43
C ALA A 14 5.20 -8.36 -38.35
N GLN A 15 6.25 -8.38 -37.59
CA GLN A 15 7.07 -9.59 -37.33
C GLN A 15 6.25 -10.70 -36.66
N ARG A 16 5.47 -10.36 -35.63
CA ARG A 16 4.62 -11.33 -34.91
C ARG A 16 3.55 -11.96 -35.81
N LEU A 17 2.96 -11.17 -36.70
CA LEU A 17 1.94 -11.60 -37.59
C LEU A 17 2.50 -12.17 -38.91
N HIS A 18 3.84 -12.14 -39.11
CA HIS A 18 4.55 -12.58 -40.32
C HIS A 18 4.06 -11.87 -41.58
N VAL A 19 3.70 -10.58 -41.48
CA VAL A 19 3.20 -9.79 -42.62
C VAL A 19 4.37 -8.92 -43.12
N PRO A 20 4.85 -9.15 -44.37
CA PRO A 20 5.89 -8.32 -44.96
C PRO A 20 5.33 -6.96 -45.45
N LEU A 21 6.23 -6.03 -45.77
CA LEU A 21 5.85 -4.79 -46.43
C LEU A 21 5.09 -5.10 -47.75
N ASN A 22 4.00 -4.39 -48.00
CA ASN A 22 3.06 -4.66 -49.06
C ASN A 22 2.33 -6.03 -48.94
N GLY A 23 2.43 -6.70 -47.79
CA GLY A 23 1.67 -7.90 -47.49
C GLY A 23 0.22 -7.60 -47.13
N GLN A 24 -0.65 -8.58 -47.28
CA GLN A 24 -2.07 -8.47 -46.92
C GLN A 24 -2.30 -8.94 -45.48
N LEU A 25 -3.00 -8.11 -44.67
CA LEU A 25 -3.48 -8.40 -43.35
C LEU A 25 -5.01 -8.58 -43.40
N SER A 26 -5.52 -9.77 -43.12
CA SER A 26 -6.97 -10.00 -43.05
C SER A 26 -7.50 -9.62 -41.69
N LEU A 27 -8.31 -8.58 -41.63
CA LEU A 27 -9.04 -8.20 -40.42
C LEU A 27 -10.39 -8.91 -40.38
N VAL A 28 -10.63 -9.65 -39.29
CA VAL A 28 -11.93 -10.29 -39.05
C VAL A 28 -12.79 -9.31 -38.26
N THR A 29 -13.79 -8.75 -38.89
CA THR A 29 -14.78 -7.86 -38.27
C THR A 29 -16.09 -8.60 -38.03
N ARG A 30 -17.06 -7.96 -37.41
CA ARG A 30 -18.37 -8.57 -37.10
C ARG A 30 -19.16 -8.96 -38.36
N GLN A 31 -18.86 -8.39 -39.50
CA GLN A 31 -19.66 -8.56 -40.73
C GLN A 31 -18.90 -9.28 -41.85
N ASP A 32 -17.57 -9.14 -41.96
CA ASP A 32 -16.79 -9.71 -43.04
C ASP A 32 -15.29 -9.79 -42.73
N GLN A 33 -14.54 -10.53 -43.58
CA GLN A 33 -13.07 -10.50 -43.58
C GLN A 33 -12.62 -9.49 -44.63
N GLN A 34 -12.02 -8.39 -44.20
CA GLN A 34 -11.51 -7.39 -45.14
C GLN A 34 -9.96 -7.41 -45.16
N PRO A 35 -9.36 -7.53 -46.35
CA PRO A 35 -7.92 -7.47 -46.52
C PRO A 35 -7.44 -6.01 -46.49
N LEU A 36 -6.44 -5.73 -45.63
CA LEU A 36 -5.71 -4.46 -45.62
C LEU A 36 -4.28 -4.69 -46.10
N THR A 37 -3.78 -3.82 -46.95
CA THR A 37 -2.40 -3.86 -47.45
C THR A 37 -1.49 -3.06 -46.48
N VAL A 38 -0.46 -3.68 -45.96
CA VAL A 38 0.50 -3.02 -45.03
C VAL A 38 1.52 -2.24 -45.84
N ILE A 39 1.38 -0.91 -45.88
CA ILE A 39 2.22 -0.01 -46.70
C ILE A 39 3.45 0.53 -45.97
N GLY A 40 3.57 0.33 -44.65
CA GLY A 40 4.70 0.81 -43.91
C GLY A 40 4.74 0.31 -42.46
N PHE A 41 5.92 0.43 -41.87
CA PHE A 41 6.12 0.12 -40.46
C PHE A 41 6.43 1.38 -39.68
N LEU A 42 5.80 1.52 -38.52
CA LEU A 42 6.06 2.61 -37.57
C LEU A 42 7.34 2.30 -36.77
N PRO A 43 8.29 3.24 -36.71
CA PRO A 43 9.52 3.04 -35.95
C PRO A 43 9.25 3.04 -34.44
N ASP A 44 9.82 2.09 -33.75
CA ASP A 44 9.77 2.00 -32.29
C ASP A 44 10.84 2.95 -31.71
N THR A 45 10.45 4.16 -31.34
CA THR A 45 11.37 5.19 -30.83
C THR A 45 11.66 5.05 -29.32
N ASN A 46 10.73 4.50 -28.54
CA ASN A 46 10.85 4.26 -27.10
C ASN A 46 10.04 3.03 -26.67
N ALA A 47 10.42 2.38 -25.58
CA ALA A 47 9.72 1.20 -25.05
C ALA A 47 8.20 1.42 -24.80
N VAL A 48 7.80 2.63 -24.44
CA VAL A 48 6.39 3.01 -24.25
C VAL A 48 5.67 3.13 -25.59
N SER A 49 6.29 3.77 -26.60
CA SER A 49 5.77 3.89 -27.95
C SER A 49 5.60 2.51 -28.61
N GLU A 50 6.58 1.63 -28.42
CA GLU A 50 6.57 0.26 -28.91
C GLU A 50 5.33 -0.52 -28.41
N GLN A 51 4.98 -0.38 -27.16
CA GLN A 51 3.86 -1.08 -26.54
C GLN A 51 2.49 -0.57 -27.01
N VAL A 52 2.35 0.74 -27.14
CA VAL A 52 1.13 1.36 -27.65
C VAL A 52 0.94 1.00 -29.12
N LEU A 53 1.97 1.14 -29.90
CA LEU A 53 1.95 0.86 -31.35
C LEU A 53 1.78 -0.64 -31.67
N ALA A 54 2.22 -1.53 -30.76
CA ALA A 54 2.06 -2.97 -30.95
C ALA A 54 0.61 -3.46 -31.01
N LYS A 55 -0.34 -2.66 -30.54
CA LYS A 55 -1.78 -2.97 -30.52
C LYS A 55 -2.58 -2.12 -31.49
N LEU A 56 -1.95 -1.19 -32.22
CA LEU A 56 -2.60 -0.27 -33.11
C LEU A 56 -2.41 -0.69 -34.56
N ILE A 57 -3.50 -0.57 -35.33
CA ILE A 57 -3.48 -0.55 -36.77
C ILE A 57 -3.89 0.85 -37.18
N ILE A 58 -3.02 1.57 -37.86
CA ILE A 58 -3.31 2.92 -38.33
C ILE A 58 -3.70 2.85 -39.80
N THR A 59 -4.88 3.35 -40.11
CA THR A 59 -5.39 3.42 -41.47
C THR A 59 -6.04 4.79 -41.72
N ASP A 60 -6.43 5.11 -42.93
CA ASP A 60 -7.24 6.29 -43.19
C ASP A 60 -8.67 6.15 -42.63
N ILE A 61 -9.32 7.29 -42.38
CA ILE A 61 -10.60 7.32 -41.71
C ILE A 61 -11.73 6.64 -42.48
N ALA A 62 -11.69 6.74 -43.81
CA ALA A 62 -12.71 6.11 -44.66
C ALA A 62 -12.62 4.57 -44.60
N THR A 63 -11.40 4.03 -44.74
CA THR A 63 -11.12 2.61 -44.55
C THR A 63 -11.51 2.14 -43.15
N ALA A 64 -11.18 2.91 -42.07
CA ALA A 64 -11.58 2.56 -40.73
C ALA A 64 -13.10 2.51 -40.54
N GLN A 65 -13.82 3.48 -41.08
CA GLN A 65 -15.29 3.54 -41.03
C GLN A 65 -15.94 2.38 -41.79
N GLU A 66 -15.41 2.00 -42.94
CA GLU A 66 -15.90 0.89 -43.75
C GLU A 66 -15.66 -0.45 -43.05
N VAL A 67 -14.41 -0.69 -42.62
CA VAL A 67 -13.99 -1.91 -41.90
C VAL A 67 -14.78 -2.12 -40.62
N LEU A 68 -15.05 -1.04 -39.86
CA LEU A 68 -15.78 -1.10 -38.59
C LEU A 68 -17.31 -1.01 -38.76
N GLY A 69 -17.83 -0.75 -39.94
CA GLY A 69 -19.25 -0.54 -40.17
C GLY A 69 -19.79 0.74 -39.52
N LEU A 70 -18.95 1.76 -39.37
CA LEU A 70 -19.22 3.03 -38.69
C LEU A 70 -19.27 4.22 -39.67
N SER A 71 -19.75 4.03 -40.87
CA SER A 71 -19.82 5.10 -41.88
C SER A 71 -20.49 6.36 -41.32
N GLY A 72 -19.84 7.50 -41.50
CA GLY A 72 -20.31 8.80 -41.00
C GLY A 72 -20.25 9.03 -39.49
N LYS A 73 -19.64 8.13 -38.75
CA LYS A 73 -19.43 8.28 -37.29
C LYS A 73 -17.96 8.47 -36.96
N LEU A 74 -17.69 9.30 -35.94
CA LEU A 74 -16.36 9.53 -35.36
C LEU A 74 -16.37 9.10 -33.91
N SER A 75 -15.30 8.47 -33.42
CA SER A 75 -15.14 8.10 -32.02
C SER A 75 -14.63 9.29 -31.19
N SER A 76 -13.69 10.06 -31.75
CA SER A 76 -13.12 11.26 -31.13
C SER A 76 -12.60 12.22 -32.18
N ILE A 77 -12.53 13.50 -31.82
CA ILE A 77 -11.88 14.55 -32.60
C ILE A 77 -10.78 15.12 -31.71
N GLU A 78 -9.53 15.01 -32.13
CA GLU A 78 -8.40 15.60 -31.43
C GLU A 78 -8.14 16.99 -31.99
N ILE A 79 -8.06 17.99 -31.10
CA ILE A 79 -7.86 19.39 -31.45
C ILE A 79 -6.54 19.85 -30.85
N LEU A 80 -5.61 20.25 -31.70
CA LEU A 80 -4.37 20.88 -31.26
C LEU A 80 -4.61 22.40 -31.12
N LEU A 81 -4.58 22.88 -29.89
CA LEU A 81 -4.77 24.29 -29.59
C LEU A 81 -3.45 25.05 -29.76
N ALA A 82 -3.52 26.22 -30.42
CA ALA A 82 -2.39 27.13 -30.55
C ALA A 82 -2.21 27.97 -29.26
N ASN A 83 -2.04 29.18 -29.14
CA ASN A 83 -1.56 29.93 -27.97
C ASN A 83 -2.58 30.51 -26.98
N ASP A 84 -3.88 30.23 -27.05
CA ASP A 84 -4.87 30.76 -26.07
C ASP A 84 -5.90 29.71 -25.69
N VAL A 85 -5.50 28.83 -24.78
CA VAL A 85 -6.23 27.59 -24.44
C VAL A 85 -7.63 27.89 -23.87
N SER A 86 -7.75 28.78 -22.88
CA SER A 86 -9.00 28.96 -22.12
C SER A 86 -10.13 29.60 -22.92
N LYS A 87 -9.82 30.59 -23.81
CA LYS A 87 -10.83 31.21 -24.66
C LYS A 87 -11.29 30.27 -25.77
N THR A 88 -10.37 29.52 -26.34
CA THR A 88 -10.66 28.58 -27.40
C THR A 88 -11.47 27.38 -26.88
N GLU A 89 -11.19 26.87 -25.68
CA GLU A 89 -12.00 25.87 -25.01
C GLU A 89 -13.44 26.32 -24.79
N ALA A 90 -13.66 27.52 -24.26
CA ALA A 90 -14.99 28.07 -24.06
C ALA A 90 -15.78 28.23 -25.37
N ALA A 91 -15.09 28.66 -26.45
CA ALA A 91 -15.70 28.79 -27.78
C ALA A 91 -16.08 27.42 -28.36
N ILE A 92 -15.19 26.41 -28.25
CA ILE A 92 -15.47 25.06 -28.72
C ILE A 92 -16.63 24.45 -27.90
N GLN A 93 -16.64 24.63 -26.58
CA GLN A 93 -17.69 24.10 -25.71
C GLN A 93 -19.09 24.65 -26.06
N SER A 94 -19.16 25.90 -26.52
CA SER A 94 -20.42 26.50 -27.00
C SER A 94 -20.92 25.97 -28.34
N LEU A 95 -20.04 25.35 -29.14
CA LEU A 95 -20.36 24.79 -30.47
C LEU A 95 -20.68 23.29 -30.39
N LEU A 96 -20.34 22.64 -29.28
CA LEU A 96 -20.53 21.19 -29.15
C LEU A 96 -22.01 20.83 -29.02
N PRO A 97 -22.49 19.82 -29.77
CA PRO A 97 -23.79 19.26 -29.57
C PRO A 97 -23.91 18.62 -28.18
N GLY A 98 -25.14 18.48 -27.64
CA GLY A 98 -25.38 18.01 -26.27
C GLY A 98 -24.80 16.62 -25.94
N ASN A 99 -24.48 15.81 -26.94
CA ASN A 99 -23.89 14.48 -26.83
C ASN A 99 -22.37 14.43 -27.03
N ALA A 100 -21.71 15.58 -27.28
CA ALA A 100 -20.25 15.66 -27.39
C ALA A 100 -19.63 16.34 -26.16
N LEU A 101 -18.46 15.86 -25.77
CA LEU A 101 -17.72 16.33 -24.60
C LEU A 101 -16.32 16.79 -25.00
N LEU A 102 -15.93 17.95 -24.52
CA LEU A 102 -14.56 18.43 -24.63
C LEU A 102 -13.77 17.91 -23.43
N LEU A 103 -12.74 17.12 -23.70
CA LEU A 103 -11.84 16.58 -22.68
C LEU A 103 -10.47 17.22 -22.84
N SER A 104 -9.95 17.82 -21.80
CA SER A 104 -8.55 18.25 -21.81
C SER A 104 -7.62 17.03 -21.62
N LEU A 105 -6.42 17.08 -22.20
CA LEU A 105 -5.40 16.05 -22.01
C LEU A 105 -5.03 15.91 -20.52
N GLU A 106 -5.06 17.03 -19.80
CA GLU A 106 -4.79 17.07 -18.36
C GLU A 106 -5.80 16.25 -17.56
N SER A 107 -7.08 16.25 -17.92
CA SER A 107 -8.11 15.47 -17.23
C SER A 107 -7.95 13.97 -17.44
N GLN A 108 -7.48 13.50 -18.59
CA GLN A 108 -7.15 12.12 -18.85
C GLN A 108 -5.89 11.67 -18.08
N GLU A 109 -4.83 12.50 -18.11
CA GLU A 109 -3.62 12.24 -17.33
C GLU A 109 -3.90 12.23 -15.83
N GLN A 110 -4.76 13.11 -15.36
CA GLN A 110 -5.15 13.20 -13.96
C GLN A 110 -5.85 11.92 -13.49
N SER A 111 -6.74 11.35 -14.26
CA SER A 111 -7.40 10.07 -13.95
C SER A 111 -6.41 8.91 -13.85
N LEU A 112 -5.40 8.85 -14.73
CA LEU A 112 -4.33 7.84 -14.67
C LEU A 112 -3.39 8.07 -13.48
N ARG A 113 -3.05 9.32 -13.17
CA ARG A 113 -2.21 9.68 -12.02
C ARG A 113 -2.90 9.36 -10.71
N GLU A 114 -4.21 9.52 -10.61
CA GLU A 114 -4.98 9.22 -9.43
C GLU A 114 -5.07 7.72 -9.16
N MET A 115 -5.24 6.88 -10.18
CA MET A 115 -5.18 5.42 -10.03
C MET A 115 -3.83 4.93 -9.47
N THR A 116 -2.71 5.55 -9.89
CA THR A 116 -1.37 5.20 -9.39
C THR A 116 -1.04 5.86 -8.06
N ARG A 117 -1.74 6.94 -7.69
CA ARG A 117 -1.52 7.72 -6.47
C ARG A 117 -1.77 6.90 -5.21
N ALA A 118 -2.88 6.18 -5.15
CA ALA A 118 -3.23 5.35 -4.01
C ALA A 118 -2.18 4.26 -3.76
N PHE A 119 -1.71 3.61 -4.82
CA PHE A 119 -0.64 2.62 -4.75
C PHE A 119 0.69 3.25 -4.30
N SER A 120 1.06 4.41 -4.86
CA SER A 120 2.29 5.12 -4.48
C SER A 120 2.27 5.60 -3.02
N ILE A 121 1.11 6.00 -2.50
CA ILE A 121 0.94 6.39 -1.10
C ILE A 121 1.20 5.20 -0.16
N ASN A 122 0.66 4.03 -0.51
CA ASN A 122 0.89 2.82 0.28
C ASN A 122 2.38 2.44 0.32
N LEU A 123 3.05 2.43 -0.85
CA LEU A 123 4.49 2.17 -0.91
C LEU A 123 5.31 3.21 -0.14
N ASN A 124 4.93 4.48 -0.21
CA ASN A 124 5.58 5.55 0.55
C ASN A 124 5.39 5.36 2.07
N ALA A 125 4.20 4.96 2.52
CA ALA A 125 3.94 4.65 3.93
C ALA A 125 4.86 3.54 4.45
N LEU A 126 4.98 2.44 3.68
CA LEU A 126 5.87 1.33 3.98
C LEU A 126 7.34 1.74 3.98
N GLY A 127 7.76 2.53 3.01
CA GLY A 127 9.11 3.08 2.91
C GLY A 127 9.44 3.97 4.11
N LEU A 128 8.51 4.82 4.54
CA LEU A 128 8.68 5.67 5.73
C LEU A 128 8.77 4.85 7.02
N LEU A 129 7.98 3.79 7.18
CA LEU A 129 8.10 2.89 8.33
C LEU A 129 9.47 2.20 8.37
N SER A 130 9.95 1.69 7.24
CA SER A 130 11.29 1.09 7.14
C SER A 130 12.41 2.11 7.41
N LEU A 131 12.26 3.34 6.93
CA LEU A 131 13.17 4.45 7.20
C LEU A 131 13.25 4.78 8.70
N LEU A 132 12.11 4.75 9.39
CA LEU A 132 12.04 5.00 10.84
C LEU A 132 12.79 3.91 11.62
N VAL A 133 12.59 2.64 11.25
CA VAL A 133 13.35 1.53 11.84
C VAL A 133 14.85 1.73 11.60
N GLY A 134 15.25 2.07 10.37
CA GLY A 134 16.65 2.38 10.02
C GLY A 134 17.22 3.54 10.82
N MET A 135 16.46 4.62 11.00
CA MET A 135 16.85 5.78 11.82
C MET A 135 17.12 5.37 13.28
N PHE A 136 16.23 4.55 13.85
CA PHE A 136 16.39 4.05 15.23
C PHE A 136 17.65 3.18 15.37
N LEU A 137 17.96 2.43 14.34
CA LEU A 137 19.15 1.58 14.26
C LEU A 137 20.44 2.39 14.24
N ILE A 138 20.47 3.44 13.41
CA ILE A 138 21.59 4.38 13.32
C ILE A 138 21.78 5.08 14.67
N TYR A 139 20.69 5.57 15.28
CA TYR A 139 20.72 6.20 16.61
C TYR A 139 21.32 5.25 17.66
N ASN A 140 20.86 3.99 17.70
CA ASN A 140 21.36 2.98 18.62
C ASN A 140 22.86 2.70 18.42
N THR A 141 23.28 2.49 17.19
CA THR A 141 24.67 2.21 16.83
C THR A 141 25.58 3.38 17.18
N MET A 142 25.17 4.61 16.92
CA MET A 142 25.94 5.80 17.21
C MET A 142 25.99 6.09 18.71
N THR A 143 24.91 5.88 19.42
CA THR A 143 24.88 5.96 20.89
C THR A 143 25.89 4.98 21.50
N PHE A 144 25.90 3.73 21.01
CA PHE A 144 26.85 2.73 21.43
C PHE A 144 28.30 3.14 21.14
N LEU A 145 28.59 3.62 19.92
CA LEU A 145 29.93 4.02 19.50
C LEU A 145 30.46 5.19 20.37
N VAL A 146 29.63 6.17 20.68
CA VAL A 146 29.93 7.26 21.59
C VAL A 146 30.22 6.73 22.98
N MET A 147 29.41 5.80 23.48
CA MET A 147 29.59 5.21 24.82
C MET A 147 30.88 4.40 24.93
N GLN A 148 31.20 3.62 23.89
CA GLN A 148 32.47 2.84 23.82
C GLN A 148 33.71 3.76 23.88
N ARG A 149 33.66 4.89 23.15
CA ARG A 149 34.76 5.84 23.05
C ARG A 149 34.75 6.92 24.16
N ARG A 150 33.91 6.76 25.19
CA ARG A 150 33.70 7.77 26.24
C ARG A 150 34.99 8.11 26.98
N ARG A 151 35.85 7.12 27.27
CA ARG A 151 37.15 7.36 27.93
C ARG A 151 38.06 8.19 27.01
N LEU A 152 38.14 7.86 25.73
CA LEU A 152 38.93 8.60 24.74
C LEU A 152 38.42 10.05 24.63
N ILE A 153 37.11 10.25 24.56
CA ILE A 153 36.48 11.57 24.52
C ILE A 153 36.80 12.37 25.80
N GLY A 154 36.77 11.69 26.94
CA GLY A 154 37.15 12.29 28.23
C GLY A 154 38.62 12.73 28.28
N SER A 155 39.56 11.89 27.80
CA SER A 155 40.99 12.23 27.74
C SER A 155 41.30 13.35 26.74
N LEU A 156 40.65 13.34 25.56
CA LEU A 156 40.75 14.44 24.58
C LEU A 156 40.31 15.79 25.21
N ARG A 157 39.24 15.76 25.99
CA ARG A 157 38.74 16.95 26.71
C ARG A 157 39.70 17.44 27.81
N LEU A 158 40.41 16.55 28.49
CA LEU A 158 41.47 16.91 29.44
C LEU A 158 42.69 17.53 28.76
N LEU A 159 42.96 17.11 27.52
CA LEU A 159 44.01 17.66 26.65
C LEU A 159 43.62 19.00 26.00
N GLY A 160 42.41 19.55 26.27
CA GLY A 160 42.00 20.85 25.82
C GLY A 160 41.10 20.86 24.58
N VAL A 161 40.69 19.68 24.02
CA VAL A 161 39.77 19.61 22.89
C VAL A 161 38.41 20.19 23.31
N THR A 162 37.88 21.12 22.53
CA THR A 162 36.62 21.84 22.81
C THR A 162 35.39 20.94 22.54
N ARG A 163 34.26 21.33 23.15
CA ARG A 163 32.97 20.63 22.88
C ARG A 163 32.60 20.64 21.38
N GLN A 164 32.86 21.76 20.72
CA GLN A 164 32.53 21.92 19.32
C GLN A 164 33.38 21.00 18.42
N GLN A 165 34.68 20.86 18.74
CA GLN A 165 35.57 19.94 18.03
C GLN A 165 35.15 18.48 18.17
N ILE A 166 34.70 18.04 19.39
CA ILE A 166 34.18 16.70 19.59
C ILE A 166 32.88 16.49 18.82
N PHE A 167 31.97 17.48 18.83
CA PHE A 167 30.73 17.45 18.08
C PHE A 167 30.99 17.29 16.57
N THR A 168 31.85 18.15 16.01
CA THR A 168 32.21 18.07 14.60
C THR A 168 32.93 16.78 14.21
N LEU A 169 33.78 16.25 15.09
CA LEU A 169 34.45 14.96 14.90
C LEU A 169 33.42 13.82 14.74
N ILE A 170 32.47 13.72 15.66
CA ILE A 170 31.43 12.68 15.62
C ILE A 170 30.56 12.85 14.37
N LEU A 171 30.19 14.09 14.07
CA LEU A 171 29.33 14.39 12.91
C LEU A 171 30.04 14.11 11.59
N SER A 172 31.35 14.41 11.48
CA SER A 172 32.14 14.10 10.27
C SER A 172 32.31 12.58 10.07
N GLU A 173 32.58 11.83 11.16
CA GLU A 173 32.64 10.36 11.10
C GLU A 173 31.29 9.78 10.64
N ALA A 174 30.19 10.27 11.21
CA ALA A 174 28.84 9.86 10.82
C ALA A 174 28.52 10.23 9.36
N PHE A 175 28.99 11.38 8.89
CA PHE A 175 28.79 11.82 7.51
C PHE A 175 29.46 10.87 6.49
N PHE A 176 30.70 10.47 6.73
CA PHE A 176 31.40 9.51 5.85
C PHE A 176 30.74 8.13 5.86
N LEU A 177 30.35 7.64 7.03
CA LEU A 177 29.62 6.38 7.16
C LEU A 177 28.26 6.45 6.46
N ALA A 178 27.54 7.56 6.62
CA ALA A 178 26.27 7.81 5.93
C ALA A 178 26.42 7.84 4.42
N LEU A 179 27.47 8.48 3.91
CA LEU A 179 27.75 8.57 2.48
C LEU A 179 27.95 7.17 1.89
N ILE A 180 28.84 6.38 2.48
CA ILE A 180 29.12 5.01 2.03
C ILE A 180 27.87 4.13 2.16
N GLY A 181 27.21 4.17 3.32
CA GLY A 181 26.00 3.40 3.58
C GLY A 181 24.85 3.76 2.63
N THR A 182 24.66 5.04 2.34
CA THR A 182 23.62 5.51 1.40
C THR A 182 23.92 5.08 -0.04
N LEU A 183 25.18 5.14 -0.48
CA LEU A 183 25.57 4.65 -1.81
C LEU A 183 25.31 3.16 -1.97
N ILE A 184 25.70 2.35 -0.98
CA ILE A 184 25.41 0.91 -0.96
C ILE A 184 23.91 0.68 -0.91
N GLY A 185 23.17 1.45 -0.08
CA GLY A 185 21.72 1.38 0.06
C GLY A 185 20.98 1.72 -1.25
N ILE A 186 21.42 2.72 -1.99
CA ILE A 186 20.88 3.06 -3.30
C ILE A 186 21.14 1.90 -4.30
N ALA A 187 22.36 1.35 -4.34
CA ALA A 187 22.66 0.23 -5.22
C ALA A 187 21.79 -1.00 -4.92
N LEU A 188 21.68 -1.37 -3.63
CA LEU A 188 20.79 -2.46 -3.20
C LEU A 188 19.32 -2.15 -3.48
N GLY A 189 18.90 -0.90 -3.29
CA GLY A 189 17.53 -0.45 -3.57
C GLY A 189 17.17 -0.58 -5.05
N VAL A 190 18.09 -0.26 -5.96
CA VAL A 190 17.87 -0.44 -7.41
C VAL A 190 17.77 -1.93 -7.75
N VAL A 191 18.65 -2.78 -7.22
CA VAL A 191 18.61 -4.23 -7.45
C VAL A 191 17.32 -4.85 -6.92
N LEU A 192 16.95 -4.52 -5.69
CA LEU A 192 15.70 -5.01 -5.09
C LEU A 192 14.47 -4.46 -5.83
N GLY A 193 14.50 -3.18 -6.23
CA GLY A 193 13.43 -2.56 -7.03
C GLY A 193 13.24 -3.24 -8.37
N GLN A 194 14.31 -3.64 -9.04
CA GLN A 194 14.23 -4.38 -10.29
C GLN A 194 13.67 -5.80 -10.09
N GLY A 195 14.06 -6.49 -9.02
CA GLY A 195 13.50 -7.79 -8.66
C GLY A 195 12.01 -7.71 -8.34
N LEU A 196 11.60 -6.69 -7.58
CA LEU A 196 10.19 -6.42 -7.29
C LEU A 196 9.40 -6.07 -8.56
N LEU A 197 9.96 -5.25 -9.45
CA LEU A 197 9.32 -4.92 -10.73
C LEU A 197 9.04 -6.17 -11.57
N GLN A 198 9.97 -7.12 -11.61
CA GLN A 198 9.76 -8.39 -12.32
C GLN A 198 8.64 -9.24 -11.72
N LEU A 199 8.54 -9.28 -10.38
CA LEU A 199 7.43 -9.95 -9.69
C LEU A 199 6.09 -9.26 -9.97
N ILE A 200 6.08 -7.92 -10.01
CA ILE A 200 4.87 -7.11 -10.22
C ILE A 200 4.44 -7.13 -11.67
N SER A 201 5.37 -7.09 -12.63
CA SER A 201 5.03 -7.07 -14.07
C SER A 201 4.21 -8.29 -14.46
N GLY A 202 4.49 -9.46 -13.87
CA GLY A 202 3.64 -10.65 -14.00
C GLY A 202 2.20 -10.42 -13.54
N THR A 203 2.02 -9.68 -12.46
CA THR A 203 0.72 -9.37 -11.86
C THR A 203 -0.04 -8.29 -12.64
N ILE A 204 0.64 -7.19 -12.99
CA ILE A 204 0.04 -6.10 -13.77
C ILE A 204 -0.35 -6.60 -15.16
N ASN A 205 0.47 -7.45 -15.76
CA ASN A 205 0.17 -8.07 -17.06
C ASN A 205 -1.06 -8.99 -17.04
N ALA A 206 -1.38 -9.53 -15.89
CA ALA A 206 -2.58 -10.35 -15.70
C ALA A 206 -3.85 -9.50 -15.49
N ILE A 207 -3.72 -8.26 -14.98
CA ILE A 207 -4.86 -7.44 -14.52
C ILE A 207 -5.21 -6.31 -15.49
N TYR A 208 -4.23 -5.50 -15.88
CA TYR A 208 -4.50 -4.21 -16.52
C TYR A 208 -4.12 -4.15 -18.00
N PHE A 209 -2.90 -4.51 -18.35
CA PHE A 209 -2.35 -4.52 -19.70
C PHE A 209 -1.11 -5.39 -19.70
N ARG A 210 -0.80 -6.03 -20.82
CA ARG A 210 0.54 -6.58 -21.03
C ARG A 210 1.54 -5.43 -21.13
N ILE A 211 2.05 -5.01 -20.00
CA ILE A 211 3.16 -4.07 -19.91
C ILE A 211 4.42 -4.93 -19.82
N ASP A 212 5.19 -4.98 -20.88
CA ASP A 212 6.55 -5.53 -20.82
C ASP A 212 7.48 -4.53 -20.10
N ALA A 213 7.11 -4.14 -18.86
CA ALA A 213 7.93 -3.32 -17.99
C ALA A 213 9.10 -4.18 -17.47
N THR A 214 10.05 -4.48 -18.36
CA THR A 214 11.20 -5.33 -18.03
C THR A 214 12.37 -4.54 -17.46
N VAL A 215 12.36 -3.21 -17.54
CA VAL A 215 13.47 -2.35 -17.13
C VAL A 215 13.02 -1.24 -16.22
N LEU A 216 13.62 -1.19 -15.02
CA LEU A 216 13.44 -0.08 -14.09
C LEU A 216 14.16 1.18 -14.63
N THR A 217 13.43 2.21 -15.02
CA THR A 217 14.01 3.51 -15.39
C THR A 217 14.28 4.32 -14.13
N VAL A 218 15.54 4.39 -13.71
CA VAL A 218 15.96 5.16 -12.54
C VAL A 218 16.38 6.55 -13.01
N THR A 219 15.66 7.59 -12.59
CA THR A 219 16.02 8.97 -12.91
C THR A 219 17.08 9.51 -11.95
N PRO A 220 18.00 10.41 -12.39
CA PRO A 220 18.96 11.06 -11.51
C PRO A 220 18.31 11.81 -10.33
N PHE A 221 17.12 12.30 -10.52
CA PHE A 221 16.33 12.97 -9.47
C PHE A 221 15.94 12.01 -8.34
N GLN A 222 15.54 10.78 -8.68
CA GLN A 222 15.21 9.74 -7.69
C GLN A 222 16.43 9.31 -6.89
N LEU A 223 17.60 9.18 -7.54
CA LEU A 223 18.87 8.89 -6.87
C LEU A 223 19.25 10.02 -5.92
N GLY A 224 19.14 11.28 -6.38
CA GLY A 224 19.39 12.47 -5.55
C GLY A 224 18.44 12.56 -4.34
N LYS A 225 17.16 12.25 -4.52
CA LYS A 225 16.17 12.19 -3.44
C LYS A 225 16.53 11.08 -2.42
N GLY A 226 16.92 9.89 -2.88
CA GLY A 226 17.38 8.80 -2.02
C GLY A 226 18.62 9.16 -1.21
N MET A 227 19.59 9.84 -1.86
CA MET A 227 20.80 10.32 -1.21
C MET A 227 20.51 11.37 -0.15
N LEU A 228 19.65 12.33 -0.45
CA LEU A 228 19.24 13.37 0.49
C LEU A 228 18.50 12.78 1.69
N LEU A 229 17.59 11.83 1.49
CA LEU A 229 16.86 11.16 2.56
C LEU A 229 17.80 10.35 3.46
N GLY A 230 18.69 9.52 2.89
CA GLY A 230 19.63 8.71 3.67
C GLY A 230 20.58 9.56 4.51
N MET A 231 21.13 10.64 3.93
CA MET A 231 21.99 11.59 4.64
C MET A 231 21.24 12.34 5.74
N SER A 232 20.03 12.84 5.44
CA SER A 232 19.21 13.59 6.41
C SER A 232 18.82 12.73 7.60
N VAL A 233 18.35 11.50 7.36
CA VAL A 233 17.96 10.56 8.43
C VAL A 233 19.15 10.23 9.32
N THR A 234 20.32 9.97 8.73
CA THR A 234 21.53 9.71 9.49
C THR A 234 21.93 10.93 10.32
N PHE A 235 21.89 12.12 9.72
CA PHE A 235 22.18 13.36 10.44
C PHE A 235 21.28 13.55 11.67
N PHE A 236 19.96 13.43 11.50
CA PHE A 236 19.02 13.55 12.63
C PHE A 236 19.18 12.45 13.68
N ALA A 237 19.48 11.22 13.26
CA ALA A 237 19.72 10.10 14.18
C ALA A 237 20.98 10.29 15.04
N VAL A 238 22.01 10.94 14.49
CA VAL A 238 23.32 11.14 15.16
C VAL A 238 23.33 12.37 16.08
N LEU A 239 22.46 13.35 15.86
CA LEU A 239 22.42 14.58 16.65
C LEU A 239 22.31 14.33 18.17
N PRO A 240 21.35 13.51 18.69
CA PRO A 240 21.23 13.30 20.13
C PRO A 240 22.47 12.67 20.77
N PRO A 241 23.06 11.56 20.24
CA PRO A 241 24.27 10.99 20.82
C PRO A 241 25.48 11.90 20.69
N ALA A 242 25.59 12.69 19.62
CA ALA A 242 26.67 13.68 19.48
C ALA A 242 26.57 14.79 20.54
N PHE A 243 25.36 15.31 20.79
CA PHE A 243 25.15 16.28 21.86
C PHE A 243 25.46 15.68 23.26
N GLU A 244 25.04 14.43 23.51
CA GLU A 244 25.33 13.74 24.77
C GLU A 244 26.84 13.60 24.98
N ALA A 245 27.60 13.23 23.96
CA ALA A 245 29.05 13.15 23.98
C ALA A 245 29.72 14.47 24.42
N THR A 246 29.19 15.61 23.93
CA THR A 246 29.77 16.94 24.29
C THR A 246 29.51 17.36 25.73
N ARG A 247 28.47 16.82 26.36
CA ARG A 247 28.07 17.16 27.76
C ARG A 247 28.79 16.31 28.79
N LEU A 248 29.59 15.31 28.37
CA LEU A 248 30.37 14.48 29.30
C LEU A 248 31.37 15.33 30.08
N SER A 249 31.25 15.31 31.38
CA SER A 249 32.24 15.95 32.27
C SER A 249 33.47 15.06 32.41
N PRO A 250 34.71 15.55 32.12
CA PRO A 250 35.93 14.77 32.21
C PRO A 250 36.10 14.08 33.58
N VAL A 251 35.76 14.78 34.68
CA VAL A 251 35.86 14.27 36.04
C VAL A 251 34.87 13.13 36.34
N LYS A 252 33.64 13.21 35.79
CA LYS A 252 32.60 12.18 35.98
C LYS A 252 32.85 10.91 35.16
N VAL A 253 33.62 10.99 34.08
CA VAL A 253 33.99 9.84 33.24
C VAL A 253 34.89 8.85 33.99
N MET A 254 35.68 9.33 34.96
CA MET A 254 36.53 8.49 35.76
C MET A 254 35.79 7.87 36.98
N ALA A 255 34.64 8.42 37.40
CA ALA A 255 33.85 7.92 38.54
C ALA A 255 32.72 7.00 38.07
N ARG A 256 32.95 5.70 38.08
CA ARG A 256 32.08 4.64 37.50
C ARG A 256 30.70 4.47 38.18
N SER A 257 30.51 4.94 39.41
CA SER A 257 29.38 4.58 40.27
C SER A 257 28.17 5.54 40.28
N GLN A 258 28.27 6.75 39.72
CA GLN A 258 27.22 7.77 39.86
C GLN A 258 26.25 7.92 38.70
N LEU A 259 26.38 7.11 37.63
CA LEU A 259 25.64 7.29 36.38
C LEU A 259 24.24 6.72 36.41
N GLU A 260 23.99 5.66 37.15
CA GLU A 260 22.66 5.00 37.17
C GLU A 260 21.63 5.76 38.00
N SER A 261 22.04 6.49 39.06
CA SER A 261 21.12 7.28 39.89
C SER A 261 20.55 8.50 39.16
N GLY A 262 21.29 9.09 38.22
CA GLY A 262 20.82 10.15 37.29
C GLY A 262 19.83 9.66 36.26
N SER A 263 19.99 8.44 35.79
CA SER A 263 19.16 7.80 34.77
C SER A 263 17.69 7.66 35.20
N ARG A 264 17.40 7.31 36.43
CA ARG A 264 16.01 7.14 36.92
C ARG A 264 15.19 8.43 36.95
N ARG A 265 15.81 9.60 37.15
CA ARG A 265 15.11 10.90 37.07
C ARG A 265 14.86 11.28 35.59
N LEU A 266 15.82 10.94 34.73
CA LEU A 266 15.70 11.17 33.30
C LEU A 266 14.56 10.32 32.72
N ILE A 267 14.41 9.06 33.13
CA ILE A 267 13.35 8.13 32.70
C ILE A 267 11.95 8.72 32.93
N LYS A 268 11.69 9.38 34.07
CA LYS A 268 10.42 10.06 34.34
C LYS A 268 10.15 11.22 33.35
N ARG A 269 11.19 12.03 33.03
CA ARG A 269 11.08 13.13 32.06
C ARG A 269 10.88 12.62 30.65
N VAL A 270 11.61 11.56 30.29
CA VAL A 270 11.43 10.88 28.97
C VAL A 270 10.03 10.29 28.86
N GLY A 271 9.49 9.68 29.93
CA GLY A 271 8.11 9.21 29.97
C GLY A 271 7.05 10.31 29.75
N PHE A 272 7.30 11.50 30.30
CA PHE A 272 6.42 12.66 30.08
C PHE A 272 6.51 13.18 28.63
N ILE A 273 7.71 13.32 28.09
CA ILE A 273 7.95 13.72 26.70
C ILE A 273 7.33 12.72 25.73
N SER A 274 7.47 11.42 26.00
CA SER A 274 6.86 10.37 25.16
C SER A 274 5.34 10.45 25.15
N GLY A 275 4.73 10.73 26.32
CA GLY A 275 3.28 10.96 26.41
C GLY A 275 2.82 12.15 25.57
N ILE A 276 3.57 13.26 25.59
CA ILE A 276 3.28 14.43 24.75
C ILE A 276 3.41 14.07 23.25
N LEU A 277 4.44 13.33 22.86
CA LEU A 277 4.65 12.92 21.48
C LEU A 277 3.51 12.00 20.97
N ILE A 278 3.10 11.03 21.79
CA ILE A 278 1.97 10.15 21.43
C ILE A 278 0.68 10.97 21.31
N ALA A 279 0.41 11.83 22.29
CA ALA A 279 -0.78 12.69 22.27
C ALA A 279 -0.77 13.66 21.07
N SER A 280 0.39 14.26 20.76
CA SER A 280 0.52 15.13 19.57
C SER A 280 0.35 14.34 18.28
N GLY A 281 0.90 13.12 18.18
CA GLY A 281 0.70 12.23 17.03
C GLY A 281 -0.78 11.88 16.83
N LEU A 282 -1.50 11.52 17.90
CA LEU A 282 -2.94 11.28 17.84
C LEU A 282 -3.71 12.56 17.48
N ALA A 283 -3.36 13.70 18.04
CA ALA A 283 -3.97 14.97 17.70
C ALA A 283 -3.77 15.32 16.22
N VAL A 284 -2.57 15.16 15.69
CA VAL A 284 -2.28 15.34 14.25
C VAL A 284 -3.08 14.35 13.41
N ALA A 285 -3.22 13.08 13.82
CA ALA A 285 -4.01 12.09 13.10
C ALA A 285 -5.47 12.55 12.90
N PHE A 286 -6.11 13.07 13.94
CA PHE A 286 -7.55 13.37 13.92
C PHE A 286 -7.88 14.82 13.57
N LEU A 287 -7.00 15.80 13.86
CA LEU A 287 -7.27 17.22 13.68
C LEU A 287 -6.75 17.81 12.35
N SER A 288 -5.92 17.08 11.61
CA SER A 288 -5.24 17.61 10.42
C SER A 288 -6.06 17.59 9.11
N GLY A 289 -7.37 17.44 9.16
CA GLY A 289 -8.24 17.40 7.98
C GLY A 289 -7.92 16.22 7.04
N ASN A 290 -8.07 16.43 5.73
CA ASN A 290 -7.94 15.34 4.72
C ASN A 290 -6.51 15.10 4.20
N SER A 291 -5.49 15.74 4.78
CA SER A 291 -4.11 15.58 4.30
C SER A 291 -3.51 14.22 4.71
N ILE A 292 -3.10 13.44 3.72
CA ILE A 292 -2.45 12.14 3.89
C ILE A 292 -1.07 12.28 4.53
N ASN A 293 -0.33 13.35 4.18
CA ASN A 293 1.02 13.57 4.71
C ASN A 293 1.02 13.74 6.23
N PHE A 294 0.01 14.41 6.79
CA PHE A 294 -0.14 14.51 8.24
C PHE A 294 -0.56 13.18 8.88
N GLY A 295 -1.32 12.35 8.17
CA GLY A 295 -1.62 10.98 8.61
C GLY A 295 -0.34 10.13 8.75
N LEU A 296 0.56 10.19 7.77
CA LEU A 296 1.85 9.51 7.83
C LEU A 296 2.78 10.08 8.90
N ALA A 297 2.83 11.41 9.03
CA ALA A 297 3.60 12.07 10.10
C ALA A 297 3.09 11.69 11.49
N SER A 298 1.80 11.48 11.67
CA SER A 298 1.22 11.04 12.94
C SER A 298 1.69 9.65 13.36
N ILE A 299 1.78 8.69 12.43
CA ILE A 299 2.33 7.35 12.70
C ILE A 299 3.78 7.46 13.17
N PHE A 300 4.58 8.31 12.51
CA PHE A 300 5.96 8.55 12.88
C PHE A 300 6.07 9.08 14.32
N LEU A 301 5.28 10.10 14.69
CA LEU A 301 5.25 10.67 16.03
C LEU A 301 4.83 9.64 17.09
N ILE A 302 3.81 8.84 16.79
CA ILE A 302 3.31 7.80 17.68
C ILE A 302 4.37 6.72 17.90
N LEU A 303 4.97 6.17 16.84
CA LEU A 303 6.00 5.14 16.96
C LEU A 303 7.25 5.65 17.69
N PHE A 304 7.68 6.87 17.39
CA PHE A 304 8.81 7.50 18.08
C PHE A 304 8.50 7.73 19.57
N GLY A 305 7.28 8.19 19.87
CA GLY A 305 6.82 8.36 21.25
C GLY A 305 6.79 7.03 22.03
N PHE A 306 6.25 5.96 21.46
CA PHE A 306 6.28 4.63 22.07
C PHE A 306 7.71 4.07 22.19
N GLY A 307 8.57 4.32 21.20
CA GLY A 307 9.99 3.97 21.28
C GLY A 307 10.68 4.58 22.50
N LEU A 308 10.44 5.88 22.75
CA LEU A 308 10.94 6.56 23.94
C LEU A 308 10.29 6.07 25.25
N LEU A 309 9.04 5.60 25.19
CA LEU A 309 8.32 5.05 26.34
C LEU A 309 8.79 3.63 26.70
N THR A 310 9.34 2.89 25.75
CA THR A 310 9.73 1.49 25.91
C THR A 310 10.60 1.20 27.15
N PRO A 311 11.64 1.98 27.48
CA PRO A 311 12.42 1.72 28.69
C PRO A 311 11.60 1.75 29.99
N VAL A 312 10.61 2.66 30.07
CA VAL A 312 9.70 2.78 31.23
C VAL A 312 8.79 1.54 31.31
N LEU A 313 8.18 1.16 30.19
CA LEU A 313 7.29 -0.01 30.11
C LEU A 313 8.06 -1.32 30.37
N THR A 314 9.28 -1.43 29.86
CA THR A 314 10.17 -2.57 30.11
C THR A 314 10.46 -2.72 31.61
N LEU A 315 10.81 -1.67 32.32
CA LEU A 315 11.03 -1.72 33.78
C LEU A 315 9.78 -2.17 34.53
N TRP A 316 8.61 -1.68 34.12
CA TRP A 316 7.33 -2.07 34.71
C TRP A 316 7.04 -3.56 34.47
N LEU A 317 7.24 -4.02 33.24
CA LEU A 317 7.01 -5.41 32.85
C LEU A 317 8.02 -6.36 33.51
N MET A 318 9.30 -5.98 33.63
CA MET A 318 10.32 -6.76 34.34
C MET A 318 9.98 -6.93 35.82
N LYS A 319 9.51 -5.88 36.48
CA LYS A 319 9.03 -5.96 37.87
C LYS A 319 7.81 -6.87 38.00
N PHE A 320 6.91 -6.84 37.04
CA PHE A 320 5.75 -7.71 37.01
C PHE A 320 6.17 -9.17 36.84
N ILE A 321 7.07 -9.48 35.90
CA ILE A 321 7.63 -10.81 35.70
C ILE A 321 8.34 -11.32 36.96
N GLU A 322 9.16 -10.49 37.57
CA GLU A 322 9.86 -10.88 38.83
C GLU A 322 8.86 -11.17 39.96
N ARG A 323 7.76 -10.42 40.08
CA ARG A 323 6.74 -10.59 41.10
C ARG A 323 5.92 -11.86 40.92
N VAL A 324 5.49 -12.12 39.68
CA VAL A 324 4.59 -13.25 39.32
C VAL A 324 5.38 -14.56 39.24
N PHE A 325 6.46 -14.56 38.50
CA PHE A 325 7.22 -15.78 38.20
C PHE A 325 8.45 -15.97 39.08
N GLY A 326 8.82 -14.98 39.89
CA GLY A 326 10.04 -15.01 40.71
C GLY A 326 10.12 -16.18 41.69
N ARG A 327 8.97 -16.75 42.14
CA ARG A 327 8.95 -17.93 43.00
C ARG A 327 9.28 -19.23 42.23
N PHE A 328 8.94 -19.28 40.95
CA PHE A 328 9.10 -20.48 40.11
C PHE A 328 10.45 -20.53 39.36
N LEU A 329 11.06 -19.37 39.09
CA LEU A 329 12.24 -19.23 38.22
C LEU A 329 13.58 -19.57 38.91
N GLY A 330 13.61 -19.77 40.20
CA GLY A 330 14.87 -19.99 40.93
C GLY A 330 15.89 -18.85 40.77
N VAL A 331 17.14 -19.06 41.16
CA VAL A 331 18.20 -18.03 41.10
C VAL A 331 18.60 -17.75 39.63
N LEU A 332 18.76 -18.79 38.81
CA LEU A 332 19.17 -18.69 37.41
C LEU A 332 18.13 -17.98 36.53
N GLY A 333 16.84 -18.11 36.83
CA GLY A 333 15.79 -17.43 36.05
C GLY A 333 15.56 -15.97 36.49
N ARG A 334 15.93 -15.59 37.76
CA ARG A 334 15.85 -14.18 38.21
C ARG A 334 17.00 -13.32 37.67
N LEU A 335 18.17 -13.92 37.43
CA LEU A 335 19.35 -13.23 36.93
C LEU A 335 19.09 -12.48 35.61
N PRO A 336 18.55 -13.08 34.54
CA PRO A 336 18.25 -12.37 33.28
C PRO A 336 17.32 -11.17 33.48
N VAL A 337 16.26 -11.31 34.27
CA VAL A 337 15.30 -10.23 34.57
C VAL A 337 15.97 -9.03 35.23
N ARG A 338 16.85 -9.32 36.18
CA ARG A 338 17.63 -8.27 36.90
C ARG A 338 18.70 -7.66 36.01
N MET A 339 19.36 -8.45 35.15
CA MET A 339 20.37 -7.96 34.23
C MET A 339 19.75 -6.98 33.20
N VAL A 340 18.60 -7.32 32.61
CA VAL A 340 17.85 -6.40 31.72
C VAL A 340 17.45 -5.13 32.45
N SER A 341 16.97 -5.24 33.70
CA SER A 341 16.52 -4.09 34.51
C SER A 341 17.67 -3.19 34.95
N ALA A 342 18.85 -3.76 35.24
CA ALA A 342 20.03 -3.03 35.71
C ALA A 342 20.63 -2.17 34.59
N GLU A 343 20.54 -2.60 33.32
CA GLU A 343 21.11 -1.88 32.18
C GLU A 343 20.05 -1.33 31.24
N ILE A 344 18.94 -0.87 31.79
CA ILE A 344 17.77 -0.42 31.02
C ILE A 344 18.06 0.68 30.00
N SER A 345 19.07 1.52 30.26
CA SER A 345 19.50 2.56 29.31
C SER A 345 19.98 2.01 27.96
N ARG A 346 20.37 0.75 27.90
CA ARG A 346 20.90 0.08 26.72
C ARG A 346 19.95 -1.00 26.21
N THR A 347 19.57 -1.91 27.11
CA THR A 347 18.59 -2.95 26.78
C THR A 347 17.25 -2.36 26.34
N GLY A 348 16.84 -1.24 26.96
CA GLY A 348 15.62 -0.51 26.59
C GLY A 348 15.64 0.03 25.17
N ILE A 349 16.79 0.48 24.65
CA ILE A 349 16.91 0.96 23.27
C ILE A 349 16.82 -0.23 22.28
N ALA A 350 17.47 -1.36 22.59
CA ALA A 350 17.39 -2.57 21.77
C ALA A 350 15.96 -3.13 21.72
N ILE A 351 15.27 -3.18 22.87
CA ILE A 351 13.86 -3.58 22.96
C ILE A 351 12.97 -2.61 22.17
N ALA A 352 13.23 -1.28 22.24
CA ALA A 352 12.48 -0.28 21.52
C ALA A 352 12.60 -0.45 20.00
N ALA A 353 13.81 -0.69 19.50
CA ALA A 353 14.03 -0.92 18.07
C ALA A 353 13.26 -2.15 17.55
N LEU A 354 13.32 -3.26 18.29
CA LEU A 354 12.59 -4.48 17.97
C LEU A 354 11.08 -4.28 18.10
N MET A 355 10.61 -3.62 19.15
CA MET A 355 9.20 -3.30 19.37
C MET A 355 8.64 -2.45 18.23
N ILE A 356 9.34 -1.40 17.78
CA ILE A 356 8.91 -0.55 16.66
C ILE A 356 8.78 -1.36 15.39
N ALA A 357 9.76 -2.19 15.05
CA ALA A 357 9.74 -3.00 13.85
C ALA A 357 8.59 -4.01 13.86
N VAL A 358 8.42 -4.74 14.98
CA VAL A 358 7.36 -5.73 15.14
C VAL A 358 5.98 -5.07 15.19
N SER A 359 5.84 -3.91 15.85
CA SER A 359 4.57 -3.17 15.86
C SER A 359 4.17 -2.65 14.49
N ALA A 360 5.13 -2.19 13.69
CA ALA A 360 4.87 -1.81 12.30
C ALA A 360 4.39 -3.01 11.47
N THR A 361 5.02 -4.19 11.65
CA THR A 361 4.59 -5.43 11.00
C THR A 361 3.17 -5.83 11.43
N ILE A 362 2.88 -5.87 12.74
CA ILE A 362 1.54 -6.16 13.27
C ILE A 362 0.51 -5.16 12.73
N GLY A 363 0.84 -3.87 12.75
CA GLY A 363 -0.06 -2.82 12.26
C GLY A 363 -0.43 -2.99 10.80
N MET A 364 0.56 -3.33 9.96
CA MET A 364 0.36 -3.61 8.55
C MET A 364 -0.44 -4.90 8.31
N ASP A 365 -0.08 -5.98 8.98
CA ASP A 365 -0.76 -7.27 8.79
C ASP A 365 -2.23 -7.19 9.21
N LEU A 366 -2.55 -6.48 10.30
CA LEU A 366 -3.93 -6.21 10.72
C LEU A 366 -4.67 -5.35 9.68
N MET A 367 -4.02 -4.34 9.11
CA MET A 367 -4.61 -3.51 8.07
C MET A 367 -4.90 -4.32 6.79
N ILE A 368 -3.93 -5.10 6.31
CA ILE A 368 -4.09 -5.94 5.11
C ILE A 368 -5.17 -7.00 5.33
N GLY A 369 -5.17 -7.65 6.50
CA GLY A 369 -6.19 -8.62 6.88
C GLY A 369 -7.59 -8.02 6.94
N SER A 370 -7.71 -6.81 7.52
CA SER A 370 -8.97 -6.05 7.56
C SER A 370 -9.45 -5.68 6.17
N PHE A 371 -8.56 -5.23 5.28
CA PHE A 371 -8.91 -4.90 3.91
C PHE A 371 -9.34 -6.15 3.12
N ARG A 372 -8.56 -7.24 3.22
CA ARG A 372 -8.90 -8.53 2.60
C ARG A 372 -10.29 -9.01 2.99
N GLN A 373 -10.60 -8.99 4.28
CA GLN A 373 -11.88 -9.43 4.79
C GLN A 373 -13.04 -8.52 4.32
N THR A 374 -12.79 -7.20 4.32
CA THR A 374 -13.77 -6.22 3.85
C THR A 374 -14.08 -6.42 2.37
N VAL A 375 -13.04 -6.58 1.53
CA VAL A 375 -13.21 -6.81 0.09
C VAL A 375 -13.85 -8.17 -0.19
N ALA A 376 -13.50 -9.22 0.54
CA ALA A 376 -14.10 -10.53 0.40
C ALA A 376 -15.60 -10.51 0.71
N GLN A 377 -16.01 -9.83 1.78
CA GLN A 377 -17.43 -9.66 2.13
C GLN A 377 -18.18 -8.81 1.09
N TRP A 378 -17.56 -7.70 0.66
CA TRP A 378 -18.13 -6.85 -0.38
C TRP A 378 -18.32 -7.60 -1.71
N LEU A 379 -17.31 -8.35 -2.16
CA LEU A 379 -17.41 -9.17 -3.39
C LEU A 379 -18.53 -10.20 -3.27
N HIS A 380 -18.64 -10.86 -2.12
CA HIS A 380 -19.72 -11.83 -1.89
C HIS A 380 -21.10 -11.20 -1.98
N SER A 381 -21.26 -10.00 -1.43
CA SER A 381 -22.53 -9.26 -1.50
C SER A 381 -22.77 -8.66 -2.89
N SER A 382 -21.76 -8.11 -3.54
CA SER A 382 -21.88 -7.41 -4.84
C SER A 382 -22.05 -8.36 -6.03
N LEU A 383 -21.86 -9.66 -5.86
CA LEU A 383 -22.03 -10.68 -6.88
C LEU A 383 -23.24 -11.61 -6.56
N PRO A 384 -24.47 -11.09 -6.47
CA PRO A 384 -25.63 -11.88 -6.06
C PRO A 384 -26.18 -12.81 -7.16
N ALA A 385 -25.84 -12.59 -8.44
CA ALA A 385 -26.26 -13.47 -9.54
C ALA A 385 -25.33 -14.70 -9.64
N ASP A 386 -25.86 -15.81 -10.15
CA ASP A 386 -25.12 -17.06 -10.30
C ASP A 386 -24.17 -17.05 -11.49
N LEU A 387 -24.58 -16.42 -12.60
CA LEU A 387 -23.80 -16.25 -13.81
C LEU A 387 -23.80 -14.79 -14.26
N TYR A 388 -22.68 -14.36 -14.79
CA TYR A 388 -22.46 -13.01 -15.32
C TYR A 388 -21.97 -13.08 -16.76
N LEU A 389 -22.58 -12.27 -17.62
CA LEU A 389 -22.14 -12.05 -18.98
C LEU A 389 -21.46 -10.68 -19.04
N ALA A 390 -20.23 -10.66 -19.54
CA ALA A 390 -19.46 -9.45 -19.75
C ALA A 390 -18.56 -9.59 -20.99
N LEU A 391 -18.04 -8.48 -21.49
CA LEU A 391 -16.99 -8.50 -22.51
C LEU A 391 -15.67 -9.01 -21.88
N PRO A 392 -14.90 -9.85 -22.59
CA PRO A 392 -13.62 -10.31 -22.08
C PRO A 392 -12.58 -9.18 -22.05
N GLY A 393 -11.82 -9.12 -20.96
CA GLY A 393 -10.69 -8.20 -20.78
C GLY A 393 -11.08 -6.80 -20.29
N ASP A 394 -10.09 -5.92 -20.26
CA ASP A 394 -10.15 -4.52 -19.77
C ASP A 394 -11.18 -3.60 -20.43
N GLN A 395 -11.95 -4.13 -21.31
CA GLN A 395 -12.97 -3.40 -22.05
C GLN A 395 -14.29 -3.25 -21.28
N MET A 396 -14.30 -3.43 -19.95
CA MET A 396 -15.37 -2.90 -19.11
C MET A 396 -15.50 -1.36 -19.19
N THR A 397 -14.52 -0.71 -19.79
CA THR A 397 -14.56 0.70 -20.20
C THR A 397 -15.04 0.90 -21.63
N ALA A 398 -15.38 -0.18 -22.34
CA ALA A 398 -15.86 -0.05 -23.71
C ALA A 398 -17.24 0.63 -23.71
N GLU A 399 -17.30 1.75 -24.36
CA GLU A 399 -18.49 2.57 -24.62
C GLU A 399 -19.56 1.86 -25.47
N LYS A 400 -19.44 0.55 -25.70
CA LYS A 400 -20.36 -0.21 -26.52
C LYS A 400 -21.17 -1.21 -25.71
N PRO A 401 -22.49 -1.14 -25.81
CA PRO A 401 -23.38 -2.10 -25.17
C PRO A 401 -23.10 -3.52 -25.69
N LEU A 402 -23.13 -4.47 -24.77
CA LEU A 402 -22.83 -5.88 -25.01
C LEU A 402 -23.81 -6.56 -25.94
N SER A 403 -25.07 -6.11 -25.97
CA SER A 403 -26.13 -6.83 -26.66
C SER A 403 -27.37 -5.99 -26.84
N ASP A 404 -28.16 -6.39 -27.79
CA ASP A 404 -29.49 -5.87 -27.95
C ASP A 404 -30.45 -6.48 -26.89
N GLN A 405 -31.61 -5.88 -26.76
CA GLN A 405 -32.64 -6.31 -25.81
C GLN A 405 -33.13 -7.76 -26.08
N GLN A 406 -32.99 -8.24 -27.31
CA GLN A 406 -33.37 -9.59 -27.71
C GLN A 406 -32.52 -10.68 -27.01
N LEU A 407 -31.24 -10.42 -26.69
CA LEU A 407 -30.40 -11.38 -25.96
C LEU A 407 -30.89 -11.54 -24.52
N LYS A 408 -31.25 -10.44 -23.84
CA LYS A 408 -31.85 -10.48 -22.49
C LYS A 408 -33.11 -11.34 -22.49
N GLU A 409 -34.01 -11.11 -23.46
CA GLU A 409 -35.27 -11.85 -23.58
C GLU A 409 -35.04 -13.34 -23.87
N LYS A 410 -34.10 -13.68 -24.76
CA LYS A 410 -33.73 -15.07 -25.05
C LYS A 410 -33.18 -15.77 -23.82
N ILE A 411 -32.30 -15.08 -23.03
CA ILE A 411 -31.74 -15.64 -21.79
C ILE A 411 -32.84 -15.83 -20.74
N ALA A 412 -33.73 -14.86 -20.58
CA ALA A 412 -34.83 -14.96 -19.61
C ALA A 412 -35.80 -16.11 -19.89
N GLN A 413 -35.93 -16.53 -21.18
CA GLN A 413 -36.78 -17.64 -21.59
C GLN A 413 -36.12 -19.03 -21.44
N LEU A 414 -34.82 -19.09 -21.16
CA LEU A 414 -34.14 -20.39 -20.97
C LEU A 414 -34.66 -21.10 -19.71
N ASP A 415 -34.92 -22.39 -19.89
CA ASP A 415 -35.26 -23.26 -18.74
C ASP A 415 -34.09 -23.33 -17.77
N GLY A 416 -34.39 -23.14 -16.48
CA GLY A 416 -33.41 -23.01 -15.40
C GLY A 416 -33.11 -21.57 -15.02
N VAL A 417 -33.51 -20.56 -15.81
CA VAL A 417 -33.38 -19.13 -15.45
C VAL A 417 -34.59 -18.70 -14.61
N GLY A 418 -34.32 -18.11 -13.45
CA GLY A 418 -35.32 -17.53 -12.56
C GLY A 418 -35.54 -16.04 -12.80
N MET A 419 -34.48 -15.26 -12.78
CA MET A 419 -34.50 -13.81 -12.98
C MET A 419 -33.26 -13.34 -13.75
N VAL A 420 -33.37 -12.16 -14.37
CA VAL A 420 -32.26 -11.52 -15.07
C VAL A 420 -32.16 -10.07 -14.60
N SER A 421 -30.94 -9.61 -14.32
CA SER A 421 -30.63 -8.20 -14.07
C SER A 421 -29.71 -7.68 -15.17
N THR A 422 -29.74 -6.37 -15.43
CA THR A 422 -28.88 -5.75 -16.42
C THR A 422 -28.11 -4.57 -15.84
N ALA A 423 -26.90 -4.34 -16.36
CA ALA A 423 -26.06 -3.21 -16.00
C ALA A 423 -25.58 -2.51 -17.27
N LEU A 424 -25.63 -1.18 -17.28
CA LEU A 424 -24.97 -0.32 -18.25
C LEU A 424 -23.93 0.51 -17.51
N GLN A 425 -22.66 0.36 -17.86
CA GLN A 425 -21.62 1.27 -17.41
C GLN A 425 -21.40 2.37 -18.44
N THR A 426 -21.55 3.61 -18.04
CA THR A 426 -21.38 4.79 -18.89
C THR A 426 -20.70 5.90 -18.10
N LYS A 427 -20.43 7.01 -18.76
CA LYS A 427 -19.91 8.22 -18.11
C LYS A 427 -20.92 9.34 -18.32
N LEU A 428 -21.33 10.01 -17.26
CA LEU A 428 -22.19 11.18 -17.30
C LEU A 428 -21.42 12.40 -16.81
N LEU A 429 -21.79 13.56 -17.32
CA LEU A 429 -21.23 14.82 -16.86
C LEU A 429 -21.95 15.25 -15.57
N ALA A 430 -21.28 15.15 -14.43
CA ALA A 430 -21.77 15.56 -13.11
C ALA A 430 -20.95 16.78 -12.64
N GLU A 431 -21.60 17.89 -12.35
CA GLU A 431 -20.95 19.13 -11.88
C GLU A 431 -19.76 19.60 -12.76
N GLY A 432 -19.81 19.32 -14.06
CA GLY A 432 -18.75 19.65 -15.01
C GLY A 432 -17.66 18.61 -15.17
N GLU A 433 -17.67 17.49 -14.43
CA GLU A 433 -16.71 16.40 -14.52
C GLU A 433 -17.33 15.12 -15.07
N LEU A 434 -16.54 14.36 -15.84
CA LEU A 434 -16.96 13.05 -16.35
C LEU A 434 -16.91 12.01 -15.25
N THR A 435 -18.09 11.66 -14.74
CA THR A 435 -18.26 10.70 -13.66
C THR A 435 -18.73 9.35 -14.18
N LYS A 436 -18.06 8.28 -13.78
CA LYS A 436 -18.55 6.91 -14.04
C LYS A 436 -19.95 6.76 -13.45
N THR A 437 -20.83 6.17 -14.20
CA THR A 437 -22.21 5.92 -13.78
C THR A 437 -22.62 4.51 -14.15
N THR A 438 -23.11 3.76 -13.17
CA THR A 438 -23.65 2.44 -13.39
C THR A 438 -25.17 2.51 -13.33
N VAL A 439 -25.80 2.13 -14.43
CA VAL A 439 -27.24 2.12 -14.59
C VAL A 439 -27.72 0.69 -14.49
N PHE A 440 -28.56 0.39 -13.49
CA PHE A 440 -29.06 -0.95 -13.22
C PHE A 440 -30.54 -1.11 -13.53
N GLU A 441 -30.88 -2.27 -14.06
CA GLU A 441 -32.20 -2.85 -13.94
C GLU A 441 -32.10 -4.04 -12.99
N LEU A 442 -32.51 -3.84 -11.74
CA LEU A 442 -32.23 -4.77 -10.65
C LEU A 442 -33.33 -5.81 -10.52
N ALA A 443 -32.94 -7.08 -10.45
CA ALA A 443 -33.81 -8.13 -9.92
C ALA A 443 -33.97 -7.95 -8.41
N GLU A 444 -35.03 -8.49 -7.81
CA GLU A 444 -35.28 -8.33 -6.37
C GLU A 444 -34.12 -8.83 -5.51
N LYS A 445 -33.52 -9.98 -5.87
CA LYS A 445 -32.31 -10.50 -5.22
C LYS A 445 -31.10 -9.57 -5.35
N SER A 446 -31.00 -8.78 -6.44
CA SER A 446 -29.88 -7.85 -6.66
C SER A 446 -29.86 -6.71 -5.63
N LYS A 447 -31.00 -6.30 -5.12
CA LYS A 447 -31.14 -5.22 -4.14
C LYS A 447 -30.41 -5.54 -2.83
N GLN A 448 -30.28 -6.82 -2.48
CA GLN A 448 -29.56 -7.29 -1.30
C GLN A 448 -28.03 -7.16 -1.44
N GLY A 449 -27.53 -6.95 -2.64
CA GLY A 449 -26.09 -6.75 -2.93
C GLY A 449 -25.55 -5.38 -2.52
N PHE A 450 -26.40 -4.42 -2.20
CA PHE A 450 -26.02 -3.08 -1.81
C PHE A 450 -25.77 -2.99 -0.30
N ILE A 451 -24.61 -2.46 0.08
CA ILE A 451 -24.22 -2.25 1.48
C ILE A 451 -24.28 -0.74 1.77
N PHE A 452 -25.36 -0.28 2.36
CA PHE A 452 -25.51 1.12 2.68
C PHE A 452 -24.85 1.49 4.01
N LYS A 453 -24.29 2.71 4.08
CA LYS A 453 -23.64 3.25 5.30
C LYS A 453 -24.64 3.73 6.37
N HIS A 454 -25.86 3.97 6.00
CA HIS A 454 -26.94 4.43 6.89
C HIS A 454 -28.15 3.53 6.72
N ASN A 455 -28.98 3.46 7.76
CA ASN A 455 -30.25 2.76 7.64
C ASN A 455 -31.10 3.41 6.57
N MET A 456 -31.50 2.65 5.57
CA MET A 456 -32.27 3.11 4.44
C MET A 456 -33.74 2.80 4.66
N ASP A 457 -34.63 3.73 4.21
CA ASP A 457 -36.07 3.51 4.18
C ASP A 457 -36.40 2.50 3.06
N ASN A 458 -37.45 1.71 3.29
CA ASN A 458 -37.96 0.74 2.31
C ASN A 458 -38.40 1.39 0.99
N SER A 459 -38.70 2.70 0.99
CA SER A 459 -39.08 3.49 -0.19
C SER A 459 -37.89 3.85 -1.11
N LEU A 460 -36.62 3.52 -0.72
CA LEU A 460 -35.40 3.92 -1.48
C LEU A 460 -35.48 3.42 -2.93
N TRP A 461 -35.84 2.17 -3.15
CA TRP A 461 -35.86 1.58 -4.49
C TRP A 461 -36.95 2.17 -5.35
N ASP A 462 -38.13 2.46 -4.79
CA ASP A 462 -39.21 3.12 -5.49
C ASP A 462 -38.86 4.55 -5.88
N ARG A 463 -38.18 5.29 -5.01
CA ARG A 463 -37.67 6.63 -5.31
C ARG A 463 -36.58 6.58 -6.40
N LEU A 464 -35.69 5.58 -6.37
CA LEU A 464 -34.62 5.42 -7.37
C LEU A 464 -35.20 5.16 -8.76
N GLU A 465 -36.34 4.46 -8.86
CA GLU A 465 -37.00 4.13 -10.14
C GLU A 465 -37.86 5.28 -10.67
N HIS A 466 -38.55 6.02 -9.79
CA HIS A 466 -39.61 6.94 -10.21
C HIS A 466 -39.24 8.42 -10.09
N GLN A 467 -38.21 8.79 -9.31
CA GLN A 467 -37.82 10.18 -9.08
C GLN A 467 -36.43 10.47 -9.64
N PRO A 468 -36.09 11.76 -9.93
CA PRO A 468 -34.73 12.14 -10.32
C PRO A 468 -33.75 12.01 -9.15
N THR A 469 -33.36 10.78 -8.85
CA THR A 469 -32.52 10.44 -7.70
C THR A 469 -31.35 9.56 -8.13
N VAL A 470 -30.28 9.58 -7.33
CA VAL A 470 -29.08 8.76 -7.52
C VAL A 470 -28.60 8.20 -6.19
N ILE A 471 -27.96 7.05 -6.22
CA ILE A 471 -27.13 6.54 -5.15
C ILE A 471 -25.69 6.86 -5.53
N VAL A 472 -24.88 7.28 -4.58
CA VAL A 472 -23.44 7.52 -4.79
C VAL A 472 -22.63 6.47 -4.04
N THR A 473 -21.46 6.14 -4.54
CA THR A 473 -20.54 5.30 -3.80
C THR A 473 -19.80 6.10 -2.73
N GLU A 474 -19.31 5.42 -1.70
CA GLU A 474 -18.63 6.08 -0.58
C GLU A 474 -17.40 6.91 -1.01
N PRO A 475 -16.50 6.44 -1.90
CA PRO A 475 -15.41 7.28 -2.39
C PRO A 475 -15.90 8.55 -3.07
N TYR A 476 -16.91 8.46 -3.91
CA TYR A 476 -17.47 9.63 -4.58
C TYR A 476 -18.02 10.66 -3.58
N ALA A 477 -18.79 10.19 -2.60
CA ALA A 477 -19.33 11.04 -1.53
C ALA A 477 -18.23 11.69 -0.71
N TYR A 478 -17.15 10.97 -0.43
CA TYR A 478 -16.00 11.47 0.34
C TYR A 478 -15.22 12.56 -0.41
N HIS A 479 -14.87 12.31 -1.67
CA HIS A 479 -14.04 13.24 -2.45
C HIS A 479 -14.79 14.53 -2.81
N HIS A 480 -16.08 14.46 -3.08
CA HIS A 480 -16.92 15.61 -3.42
C HIS A 480 -17.65 16.21 -2.22
N ALA A 481 -17.40 15.70 -0.99
CA ALA A 481 -18.05 16.13 0.26
C ALA A 481 -19.59 16.09 0.20
N ILE A 482 -20.15 15.09 -0.50
CA ILE A 482 -21.60 14.95 -0.72
C ILE A 482 -22.27 14.24 0.46
N ARG A 483 -23.46 14.69 0.80
CA ARG A 483 -24.32 14.12 1.84
C ARG A 483 -25.66 13.68 1.28
N ILE A 484 -26.30 12.74 1.95
CA ILE A 484 -27.66 12.30 1.62
C ILE A 484 -28.61 13.53 1.67
N GLY A 485 -29.49 13.64 0.67
CA GLY A 485 -30.42 14.75 0.48
C GLY A 485 -29.83 15.93 -0.34
N GLN A 486 -28.54 15.96 -0.64
CA GLN A 486 -27.98 16.95 -1.56
C GLN A 486 -28.32 16.61 -3.02
N LYS A 487 -28.35 17.62 -3.87
CA LYS A 487 -28.54 17.47 -5.32
C LYS A 487 -27.23 17.56 -6.05
N ILE A 488 -27.05 16.71 -7.05
CA ILE A 488 -25.93 16.71 -8.01
C ILE A 488 -26.49 17.10 -9.37
N ASP A 489 -25.93 18.11 -9.99
CA ASP A 489 -26.34 18.54 -11.32
C ASP A 489 -25.75 17.64 -12.41
N LEU A 490 -26.60 16.86 -13.07
CA LEU A 490 -26.23 16.01 -14.20
C LEU A 490 -26.63 16.67 -15.52
N LYS A 491 -25.73 16.67 -16.49
CA LYS A 491 -26.04 17.14 -17.85
C LYS A 491 -26.88 16.08 -18.57
N THR A 492 -28.13 16.41 -18.84
CA THR A 492 -29.06 15.57 -19.59
C THR A 492 -29.26 16.09 -21.03
N ASN A 493 -29.98 15.35 -21.86
CA ASN A 493 -30.39 15.82 -23.20
C ASN A 493 -31.33 17.03 -23.15
N GLN A 494 -31.92 17.31 -21.97
CA GLN A 494 -32.86 18.43 -21.76
C GLN A 494 -32.21 19.62 -21.02
N GLY A 495 -30.88 19.55 -20.77
CA GLY A 495 -30.13 20.52 -20.00
C GLY A 495 -29.62 19.95 -18.66
N ALA A 496 -29.08 20.83 -17.80
CA ALA A 496 -28.66 20.42 -16.46
C ALA A 496 -29.88 20.19 -15.56
N LEU A 497 -29.92 19.04 -14.88
CA LEU A 497 -30.97 18.67 -13.95
C LEU A 497 -30.37 18.17 -12.64
N GLY A 498 -30.87 18.67 -11.51
CA GLY A 498 -30.42 18.26 -10.18
C GLY A 498 -31.04 16.92 -9.75
N PHE A 499 -30.19 15.92 -9.50
CA PHE A 499 -30.58 14.61 -8.98
C PHE A 499 -30.27 14.55 -7.48
N GLU A 500 -31.28 14.16 -6.68
CA GLU A 500 -31.13 14.04 -5.24
C GLU A 500 -30.35 12.75 -4.89
N VAL A 501 -29.35 12.87 -4.01
CA VAL A 501 -28.62 11.73 -3.48
C VAL A 501 -29.43 11.08 -2.36
N ILE A 502 -29.94 9.88 -2.61
CA ILE A 502 -30.80 9.16 -1.67
C ILE A 502 -30.09 8.09 -0.86
N GLY A 503 -28.84 7.76 -1.20
CA GLY A 503 -28.07 6.76 -0.48
C GLY A 503 -26.58 6.80 -0.77
N ILE A 504 -25.77 6.33 0.17
CA ILE A 504 -24.34 6.13 0.02
C ILE A 504 -24.03 4.65 0.16
N ASN A 505 -23.55 4.03 -0.92
CA ASN A 505 -23.23 2.60 -0.99
C ASN A 505 -21.73 2.37 -0.78
N ALA A 506 -21.39 1.38 0.04
CA ALA A 506 -20.01 0.94 0.16
C ALA A 506 -19.56 0.24 -1.12
N ASP A 507 -18.46 0.71 -1.71
CA ASP A 507 -17.89 0.16 -2.92
C ASP A 507 -16.38 0.24 -2.90
N TYR A 508 -15.74 -0.88 -3.19
CA TYR A 508 -14.28 -1.03 -3.20
C TYR A 508 -13.73 -1.31 -4.59
N SER A 509 -14.52 -1.06 -5.64
CA SER A 509 -14.11 -1.26 -7.04
C SER A 509 -13.15 -0.20 -7.57
N GLY A 510 -13.05 0.95 -6.91
CA GLY A 510 -12.18 2.06 -7.30
C GLY A 510 -12.12 3.15 -6.24
N ASP A 511 -11.13 4.03 -6.38
CA ASP A 511 -10.87 5.13 -5.44
C ASP A 511 -11.65 6.42 -5.74
N GLN A 512 -12.08 6.62 -6.99
CA GLN A 512 -12.87 7.80 -7.40
C GLN A 512 -14.36 7.63 -7.11
N GLY A 513 -14.82 6.40 -7.02
CA GLY A 513 -16.23 6.09 -6.89
C GLY A 513 -17.03 6.34 -8.17
N HIS A 514 -18.35 6.19 -8.09
CA HIS A 514 -19.26 6.37 -9.21
C HIS A 514 -20.70 6.63 -8.76
N LEU A 515 -21.55 7.04 -9.69
CA LEU A 515 -22.98 7.20 -9.51
C LEU A 515 -23.70 5.90 -9.84
N ILE A 516 -24.79 5.63 -9.17
CA ILE A 516 -25.65 4.48 -9.40
C ILE A 516 -27.09 5.00 -9.63
N MET A 517 -27.71 4.55 -10.73
CA MET A 517 -29.01 5.01 -11.16
C MET A 517 -29.85 3.82 -11.64
N SER A 518 -31.17 3.90 -11.53
CA SER A 518 -32.04 2.91 -12.17
C SER A 518 -32.11 3.13 -13.68
N ARG A 519 -32.30 2.02 -14.43
CA ARG A 519 -32.47 2.11 -15.88
C ARG A 519 -33.72 2.89 -16.28
N GLN A 520 -34.79 2.74 -15.52
CA GLN A 520 -36.02 3.45 -15.79
C GLN A 520 -35.83 4.98 -15.66
N ASN A 521 -35.11 5.41 -14.64
CA ASN A 521 -34.79 6.82 -14.44
C ASN A 521 -33.80 7.32 -15.52
N TYR A 522 -32.79 6.53 -15.90
CA TYR A 522 -31.85 6.85 -16.96
C TYR A 522 -32.53 7.10 -18.30
N LEU A 523 -33.40 6.20 -18.75
CA LEU A 523 -34.06 6.29 -20.06
C LEU A 523 -35.01 7.49 -20.21
N ARG A 524 -35.38 8.20 -19.12
CA ARG A 524 -36.14 9.45 -19.20
C ARG A 524 -35.33 10.62 -19.71
N TYR A 525 -34.02 10.60 -19.52
CA TYR A 525 -33.16 11.76 -19.73
C TYR A 525 -32.01 11.49 -20.73
N TRP A 526 -31.67 10.24 -20.98
CA TRP A 526 -30.62 9.84 -21.92
C TRP A 526 -31.08 8.75 -22.88
N PRO A 527 -30.43 8.64 -24.07
CA PRO A 527 -30.75 7.60 -25.03
C PRO A 527 -30.38 6.20 -24.51
N ASP A 528 -31.09 5.19 -25.01
CA ASP A 528 -30.75 3.80 -24.67
C ASP A 528 -29.46 3.36 -25.37
N LEU A 529 -28.43 3.09 -24.56
CA LEU A 529 -27.13 2.56 -25.01
C LEU A 529 -27.02 1.02 -24.86
N GLY A 530 -28.11 0.33 -24.50
CA GLY A 530 -28.13 -1.12 -24.28
C GLY A 530 -27.56 -1.55 -22.92
N TYR A 531 -26.78 -2.64 -22.90
CA TYR A 531 -26.23 -3.22 -21.68
C TYR A 531 -24.74 -3.48 -21.83
N THR A 532 -23.97 -3.32 -20.76
CA THR A 532 -22.57 -3.74 -20.66
C THR A 532 -22.41 -5.04 -19.90
N GLY A 533 -23.42 -5.47 -19.16
CA GLY A 533 -23.45 -6.71 -18.42
C GLY A 533 -24.84 -7.22 -18.15
N ILE A 534 -24.96 -8.54 -18.04
CA ILE A 534 -26.20 -9.23 -17.67
C ILE A 534 -25.90 -10.19 -16.53
N GLY A 535 -26.66 -10.09 -15.44
CA GLY A 535 -26.63 -11.03 -14.32
C GLY A 535 -27.79 -12.01 -14.44
N VAL A 536 -27.51 -13.31 -14.36
CA VAL A 536 -28.51 -14.38 -14.46
C VAL A 536 -28.61 -15.10 -13.11
N TYR A 537 -29.84 -15.17 -12.60
CA TYR A 537 -30.17 -15.90 -11.39
C TYR A 537 -30.83 -17.22 -11.78
N ALA A 538 -30.24 -18.30 -11.38
CA ALA A 538 -30.78 -19.63 -11.63
C ALA A 538 -31.97 -19.93 -10.72
N ARG A 539 -32.87 -20.79 -11.17
CA ARG A 539 -33.90 -21.38 -10.32
C ARG A 539 -33.27 -22.34 -9.33
N ASP A 540 -33.86 -22.50 -8.16
CA ASP A 540 -33.39 -23.44 -7.16
C ASP A 540 -33.31 -24.87 -7.74
N GLY A 541 -32.13 -25.49 -7.62
CA GLY A 541 -31.86 -26.83 -8.15
C GLY A 541 -31.45 -26.89 -9.64
N ALA A 542 -31.28 -25.76 -10.33
CA ALA A 542 -30.80 -25.76 -11.72
C ALA A 542 -29.31 -26.14 -11.82
N ASP A 543 -28.95 -26.90 -12.85
CA ASP A 543 -27.54 -27.21 -13.16
C ASP A 543 -26.85 -26.00 -13.79
N LEU A 544 -26.02 -25.31 -12.99
CA LEU A 544 -25.32 -24.08 -13.42
C LEU A 544 -24.36 -24.33 -14.60
N LYS A 545 -23.71 -25.49 -14.69
CA LYS A 545 -22.80 -25.82 -15.79
C LYS A 545 -23.53 -26.01 -17.11
N ASN A 546 -24.66 -26.68 -17.05
CA ASN A 546 -25.53 -26.84 -18.23
C ASN A 546 -26.10 -25.48 -18.67
N LEU A 547 -26.54 -24.66 -17.71
CA LEU A 547 -27.05 -23.32 -18.00
C LEU A 547 -25.95 -22.40 -18.60
N GLU A 548 -24.75 -22.43 -18.06
CA GLU A 548 -23.58 -21.72 -18.59
C GLU A 548 -23.27 -22.12 -20.05
N SER A 549 -23.31 -23.42 -20.34
CA SER A 549 -23.09 -23.93 -21.70
C SER A 549 -24.19 -23.48 -22.68
N ARG A 550 -25.46 -23.54 -22.27
CA ARG A 550 -26.60 -23.10 -23.10
C ARG A 550 -26.55 -21.60 -23.35
N ILE A 551 -26.22 -20.79 -22.35
CA ILE A 551 -26.06 -19.35 -22.55
C ILE A 551 -24.88 -19.08 -23.48
N SER A 552 -23.75 -19.77 -23.32
CA SER A 552 -22.57 -19.62 -24.18
C SER A 552 -22.88 -19.92 -25.68
N GLN A 553 -23.80 -20.85 -25.95
CA GLN A 553 -24.24 -21.15 -27.32
C GLN A 553 -25.09 -20.03 -27.96
N LEU A 554 -25.74 -19.19 -27.14
CA LEU A 554 -26.50 -18.03 -27.61
C LEU A 554 -25.62 -16.82 -27.92
N LEU A 555 -24.38 -16.85 -27.46
CA LEU A 555 -23.48 -15.71 -27.58
C LEU A 555 -22.84 -15.69 -28.98
N THR A 556 -22.91 -14.52 -29.60
CA THR A 556 -22.26 -14.25 -30.89
C THR A 556 -21.16 -13.23 -30.65
N GLY A 557 -19.89 -13.65 -30.76
CA GLY A 557 -18.74 -12.74 -30.70
C GLY A 557 -17.89 -12.87 -29.42
N GLN A 558 -17.42 -11.74 -28.86
CA GLN A 558 -16.44 -11.69 -27.76
C GLN A 558 -17.06 -11.76 -26.35
N GLN A 559 -18.30 -12.14 -26.23
CA GLN A 559 -19.02 -12.23 -24.97
C GLN A 559 -18.59 -13.50 -24.20
N VAL A 560 -18.37 -13.37 -22.89
CA VAL A 560 -17.98 -14.48 -22.03
C VAL A 560 -18.94 -14.59 -20.86
N VAL A 561 -19.35 -15.81 -20.57
CA VAL A 561 -20.09 -16.15 -19.35
C VAL A 561 -19.11 -16.57 -18.25
N LYS A 562 -19.29 -16.07 -17.05
CA LYS A 562 -18.51 -16.49 -15.86
C LYS A 562 -19.45 -16.69 -14.69
N SER A 563 -19.21 -17.74 -13.92
CA SER A 563 -19.90 -17.93 -12.64
C SER A 563 -19.43 -16.89 -11.60
N ASN A 564 -20.30 -16.57 -10.65
CA ASN A 564 -19.92 -15.69 -9.52
C ASN A 564 -18.70 -16.24 -8.78
N GLN A 565 -18.62 -17.57 -8.62
CA GLN A 565 -17.49 -18.21 -7.97
C GLN A 565 -16.17 -18.02 -8.74
N ALA A 566 -16.21 -18.09 -10.09
CA ALA A 566 -15.04 -17.84 -10.92
C ALA A 566 -14.59 -16.39 -10.85
N ILE A 567 -15.54 -15.44 -10.84
CA ILE A 567 -15.24 -14.01 -10.68
C ILE A 567 -14.67 -13.73 -9.30
N TYR A 568 -15.30 -14.27 -8.25
CA TYR A 568 -14.82 -14.11 -6.87
C TYR A 568 -13.38 -14.63 -6.73
N LYS A 569 -13.12 -15.86 -7.21
CA LYS A 569 -11.78 -16.46 -7.15
C LYS A 569 -10.74 -15.62 -7.90
N ALA A 570 -11.04 -15.23 -9.13
CA ALA A 570 -10.14 -14.39 -9.92
C ALA A 570 -9.88 -13.04 -9.26
N SER A 571 -10.91 -12.38 -8.70
CA SER A 571 -10.77 -11.11 -7.99
C SER A 571 -9.92 -11.25 -6.72
N MET A 572 -10.09 -12.33 -5.96
CA MET A 572 -9.29 -12.59 -4.76
C MET A 572 -7.84 -12.94 -5.10
N GLU A 573 -7.59 -13.71 -6.16
CA GLU A 573 -6.23 -13.98 -6.65
C GLU A 573 -5.52 -12.69 -7.06
N LEU A 574 -6.21 -11.80 -7.76
CA LEU A 574 -5.70 -10.48 -8.13
C LEU A 574 -5.38 -9.63 -6.89
N PHE A 575 -6.29 -9.64 -5.92
CA PHE A 575 -6.09 -8.96 -4.65
C PHE A 575 -4.82 -9.47 -3.95
N GLU A 576 -4.65 -10.77 -3.81
CA GLU A 576 -3.48 -11.38 -3.16
C GLU A 576 -2.17 -11.05 -3.88
N GLN A 577 -2.19 -11.07 -5.21
CA GLN A 577 -1.03 -10.68 -6.01
C GLN A 577 -0.62 -9.21 -5.78
N THR A 578 -1.58 -8.32 -5.62
CA THR A 578 -1.31 -6.88 -5.35
C THR A 578 -0.55 -6.68 -4.03
N PHE A 579 -0.78 -7.53 -3.02
CA PHE A 579 -0.10 -7.44 -1.73
C PHE A 579 1.23 -8.20 -1.63
N THR A 580 1.63 -8.94 -2.67
CA THR A 580 2.94 -9.63 -2.69
C THR A 580 4.12 -8.67 -2.47
N ILE A 581 4.02 -7.43 -3.00
CA ILE A 581 5.03 -6.38 -2.79
C ILE A 581 5.10 -5.98 -1.31
N THR A 582 3.95 -5.82 -0.69
CA THR A 582 3.85 -5.46 0.72
C THR A 582 4.48 -6.53 1.60
N GLU A 583 4.31 -7.80 1.23
CA GLU A 583 4.94 -8.93 1.91
C GLU A 583 6.47 -8.93 1.77
N ALA A 584 7.00 -8.64 0.58
CA ALA A 584 8.43 -8.49 0.37
C ALA A 584 9.02 -7.34 1.22
N LEU A 585 8.34 -6.18 1.29
CA LEU A 585 8.74 -5.06 2.13
C LEU A 585 8.66 -5.39 3.63
N ARG A 586 7.69 -6.20 4.05
CA ARG A 586 7.59 -6.73 5.43
C ARG A 586 8.81 -7.55 5.80
N TRP A 587 9.22 -8.50 4.94
CA TRP A 587 10.43 -9.30 5.16
C TRP A 587 11.69 -8.45 5.20
N LEU A 588 11.79 -7.43 4.36
CA LEU A 588 12.90 -6.47 4.38
C LEU A 588 12.93 -5.70 5.70
N SER A 589 11.80 -5.19 6.18
CA SER A 589 11.69 -4.50 7.47
C SER A 589 12.06 -5.41 8.64
N ALA A 590 11.62 -6.68 8.62
CA ALA A 590 11.99 -7.68 9.61
C ALA A 590 13.51 -7.98 9.60
N ALA A 591 14.14 -8.06 8.42
CA ALA A 591 15.57 -8.24 8.29
C ALA A 591 16.36 -7.04 8.84
N ILE A 592 15.91 -5.82 8.56
CA ILE A 592 16.51 -4.59 9.11
C ILE A 592 16.41 -4.61 10.65
N ALA A 593 15.24 -4.96 11.19
CA ALA A 593 15.04 -5.05 12.63
C ALA A 593 15.95 -6.12 13.27
N PHE A 594 16.05 -7.28 12.63
CA PHE A 594 16.96 -8.35 13.08
C PHE A 594 18.42 -7.86 13.15
N VAL A 595 18.93 -7.22 12.10
CA VAL A 595 20.29 -6.66 12.06
C VAL A 595 20.47 -5.63 13.19
N GLY A 596 19.45 -4.83 13.46
CA GLY A 596 19.48 -3.84 14.54
C GLY A 596 19.59 -4.45 15.93
N VAL A 597 18.75 -5.43 16.20
CA VAL A 597 18.79 -6.15 17.48
C VAL A 597 20.10 -6.90 17.64
N PHE A 598 20.57 -7.55 16.59
CA PHE A 598 21.85 -8.25 16.57
C PHE A 598 23.01 -7.29 16.88
N SER A 599 23.07 -6.14 16.22
CA SER A 599 24.09 -5.12 16.46
C SER A 599 24.06 -4.61 17.92
N ALA A 600 22.86 -4.33 18.43
CA ALA A 600 22.67 -3.86 19.82
C ALA A 600 23.10 -4.91 20.84
N LEU A 601 22.74 -6.18 20.63
CA LEU A 601 23.12 -7.28 21.51
C LEU A 601 24.62 -7.58 21.47
N MET A 602 25.22 -7.59 20.28
CA MET A 602 26.67 -7.72 20.14
C MET A 602 27.41 -6.63 20.91
N ALA A 603 26.97 -5.41 20.75
CA ALA A 603 27.49 -4.25 21.46
C ALA A 603 27.43 -4.40 22.99
N LEU A 604 26.27 -4.81 23.49
CA LEU A 604 26.02 -5.03 24.92
C LEU A 604 26.94 -6.12 25.47
N GLN A 605 27.11 -7.23 24.74
CA GLN A 605 27.93 -8.35 25.20
C GLN A 605 29.43 -8.02 25.22
N PHE A 606 29.93 -7.27 24.25
CA PHE A 606 31.33 -6.83 24.27
C PHE A 606 31.64 -5.97 25.48
N GLU A 607 30.73 -5.11 25.90
CA GLU A 607 30.92 -4.25 27.08
C GLU A 607 30.89 -5.00 28.40
N ARG A 608 30.15 -6.12 28.47
CA ARG A 608 30.02 -6.98 29.64
C ARG A 608 31.09 -8.07 29.71
N THR A 609 32.06 -8.14 28.79
CA THR A 609 33.08 -9.19 28.76
C THR A 609 33.77 -9.38 30.11
N ARG A 610 34.10 -8.28 30.82
CA ARG A 610 34.71 -8.34 32.14
C ARG A 610 33.75 -8.87 33.21
N GLN A 611 32.49 -8.47 33.22
CA GLN A 611 31.48 -8.96 34.19
C GLN A 611 31.24 -10.45 34.02
N LEU A 612 31.14 -10.90 32.76
CA LEU A 612 30.97 -12.30 32.40
C LEU A 612 32.22 -13.11 32.72
N GLY A 613 33.42 -12.52 32.56
CA GLY A 613 34.70 -13.09 33.02
C GLY A 613 34.76 -13.30 34.54
N ILE A 614 34.27 -12.34 35.33
CA ILE A 614 34.16 -12.47 36.79
C ILE A 614 33.19 -13.62 37.15
N LEU A 615 32.04 -13.72 36.51
CA LEU A 615 31.09 -14.81 36.75
C LEU A 615 31.72 -16.19 36.46
N ARG A 616 32.54 -16.31 35.41
CA ARG A 616 33.30 -17.52 35.14
C ARG A 616 34.38 -17.81 36.19
N ALA A 617 35.06 -16.76 36.67
CA ALA A 617 36.06 -16.92 37.72
C ALA A 617 35.45 -17.39 39.06
N ILE A 618 34.18 -17.05 39.33
CA ILE A 618 33.41 -17.52 40.49
C ILE A 618 32.85 -18.93 40.31
N GLY A 619 33.02 -19.55 39.13
CA GLY A 619 32.66 -20.94 38.90
C GLY A 619 31.44 -21.20 37.98
N ILE A 620 30.89 -20.18 37.33
CA ILE A 620 29.85 -20.38 36.29
C ILE A 620 30.46 -21.06 35.06
N THR A 621 29.88 -22.18 34.66
CA THR A 621 30.34 -22.93 33.48
C THR A 621 30.01 -22.18 32.16
N SER A 622 30.77 -22.45 31.09
CA SER A 622 30.51 -21.87 29.78
C SER A 622 29.08 -22.13 29.27
N ARG A 623 28.52 -23.34 29.56
CA ARG A 623 27.14 -23.71 29.20
C ARG A 623 26.11 -22.90 29.98
N GLN A 624 26.32 -22.69 31.29
CA GLN A 624 25.43 -21.86 32.10
C GLN A 624 25.46 -20.40 31.64
N LEU A 625 26.65 -19.90 31.27
CA LEU A 625 26.79 -18.54 30.73
C LEU A 625 26.07 -18.38 29.40
N SER A 626 26.19 -19.35 28.46
CA SER A 626 25.44 -19.32 27.20
C SER A 626 23.93 -19.36 27.43
N VAL A 627 23.45 -20.22 28.33
CA VAL A 627 22.02 -20.28 28.68
C VAL A 627 21.56 -18.94 29.28
N LEU A 628 22.36 -18.32 30.12
CA LEU A 628 22.04 -17.01 30.71
C LEU A 628 21.85 -15.94 29.63
N ILE A 629 22.78 -15.86 28.67
CA ILE A 629 22.71 -14.91 27.56
C ILE A 629 21.49 -15.17 26.68
N ILE A 630 21.24 -16.44 26.34
CA ILE A 630 20.08 -16.84 25.53
C ILE A 630 18.76 -16.52 26.25
N CYS A 631 18.68 -16.78 27.54
CA CYS A 631 17.50 -16.42 28.35
C CYS A 631 17.31 -14.89 28.43
N GLU A 632 18.39 -14.13 28.59
CA GLU A 632 18.34 -12.66 28.59
C GLU A 632 17.83 -12.13 27.26
N THR A 633 18.40 -12.59 26.14
CA THR A 633 18.01 -12.14 24.78
C THR A 633 16.59 -12.59 24.43
N GLY A 634 16.22 -13.81 24.78
CA GLY A 634 14.84 -14.31 24.61
C GLY A 634 13.83 -13.51 25.43
N LEU A 635 14.18 -13.13 26.66
CA LEU A 635 13.32 -12.27 27.47
C LEU A 635 13.16 -10.87 26.87
N MET A 636 14.23 -10.30 26.31
CA MET A 636 14.16 -9.01 25.60
C MET A 636 13.23 -9.11 24.37
N GLY A 637 13.34 -10.19 23.59
CA GLY A 637 12.46 -10.45 22.46
C GLY A 637 11.00 -10.62 22.85
N LEU A 638 10.73 -11.38 23.90
CA LEU A 638 9.39 -11.58 24.43
C LEU A 638 8.75 -10.26 24.91
N VAL A 639 9.52 -9.45 25.63
CA VAL A 639 9.07 -8.13 26.10
C VAL A 639 8.80 -7.20 24.92
N ALA A 640 9.70 -7.17 23.92
CA ALA A 640 9.51 -6.37 22.73
C ALA A 640 8.24 -6.79 21.96
N GLY A 641 8.01 -8.10 21.79
CA GLY A 641 6.81 -8.65 21.15
C GLY A 641 5.53 -8.31 21.90
N LEU A 642 5.52 -8.44 23.24
CA LEU A 642 4.36 -8.07 24.06
C LEU A 642 4.05 -6.57 23.98
N LEU A 643 5.08 -5.71 24.02
CA LEU A 643 4.92 -4.26 23.90
C LEU A 643 4.53 -3.85 22.48
N ALA A 644 4.90 -4.62 21.47
CA ALA A 644 4.54 -4.35 20.08
C ALA A 644 3.04 -4.52 19.79
N ILE A 645 2.32 -5.36 20.57
CA ILE A 645 0.88 -5.58 20.36
C ILE A 645 0.08 -4.27 20.47
N PRO A 646 0.03 -3.57 21.62
CA PRO A 646 -0.77 -2.35 21.77
C PRO A 646 -0.33 -1.25 20.78
N VAL A 647 0.97 -1.17 20.49
CA VAL A 647 1.49 -0.20 19.53
C VAL A 647 1.06 -0.55 18.12
N GLY A 648 1.12 -1.83 17.74
CA GLY A 648 0.65 -2.34 16.44
C GLY A 648 -0.85 -2.09 16.23
N PHE A 649 -1.67 -2.23 17.28
CA PHE A 649 -3.08 -1.85 17.22
C PHE A 649 -3.29 -0.37 16.92
N VAL A 650 -2.54 0.51 17.61
CA VAL A 650 -2.64 1.96 17.36
C VAL A 650 -2.21 2.29 15.93
N VAL A 651 -1.13 1.67 15.44
CA VAL A 651 -0.66 1.83 14.06
C VAL A 651 -1.73 1.34 13.07
N ALA A 652 -2.29 0.14 13.27
CA ALA A 652 -3.35 -0.40 12.44
C ALA A 652 -4.57 0.53 12.40
N TYR A 653 -4.98 1.05 13.55
CA TYR A 653 -6.11 1.98 13.66
C TYR A 653 -5.88 3.27 12.86
N VAL A 654 -4.70 3.88 13.00
CA VAL A 654 -4.35 5.09 12.23
C VAL A 654 -4.23 4.79 10.74
N LEU A 655 -3.65 3.66 10.36
CA LEU A 655 -3.59 3.24 8.95
C LEU A 655 -4.99 3.09 8.36
N ILE A 656 -5.89 2.36 9.01
CA ILE A 656 -7.24 2.03 8.50
C ILE A 656 -8.12 3.29 8.47
N PHE A 657 -8.27 3.98 9.61
CA PHE A 657 -9.27 5.03 9.76
C PHE A 657 -8.79 6.44 9.39
N VAL A 658 -7.46 6.63 9.23
CA VAL A 658 -6.91 7.94 8.87
C VAL A 658 -6.23 7.88 7.50
N VAL A 659 -5.23 7.03 7.32
CA VAL A 659 -4.44 7.04 6.08
C VAL A 659 -5.23 6.45 4.92
N TYR A 660 -5.82 5.26 5.07
CA TYR A 660 -6.57 4.62 3.98
C TYR A 660 -7.86 5.35 3.64
N GLN A 661 -8.60 5.81 4.63
CA GLN A 661 -9.81 6.59 4.38
C GLN A 661 -9.52 7.88 3.62
N ARG A 662 -8.42 8.57 3.95
CA ARG A 662 -8.00 9.79 3.22
C ARG A 662 -7.45 9.50 1.82
N SER A 663 -6.90 8.29 1.61
CA SER A 663 -6.31 7.90 0.32
C SER A 663 -7.34 7.44 -0.69
N PHE A 664 -8.33 6.68 -0.24
CA PHE A 664 -9.28 5.98 -1.11
C PHE A 664 -10.73 6.44 -0.95
N GLY A 665 -11.02 7.22 0.09
CA GLY A 665 -12.39 7.69 0.37
C GLY A 665 -13.33 6.64 0.95
N TRP A 666 -12.92 5.39 1.13
CA TRP A 666 -13.74 4.33 1.72
C TRP A 666 -13.37 4.02 3.17
N THR A 667 -14.32 3.48 3.93
CA THR A 667 -14.07 2.98 5.28
C THR A 667 -14.00 1.47 5.29
N MET A 668 -13.05 0.92 6.05
CA MET A 668 -12.89 -0.52 6.24
C MET A 668 -13.35 -0.91 7.64
N ALA A 669 -13.87 -2.13 7.77
CA ALA A 669 -14.11 -2.73 9.09
C ALA A 669 -12.77 -3.18 9.69
N PHE A 670 -12.59 -2.94 10.98
CA PHE A 670 -11.41 -3.44 11.70
C PHE A 670 -11.65 -4.91 12.09
N TYR A 671 -10.84 -5.81 11.54
CA TYR A 671 -10.88 -7.22 11.88
C TYR A 671 -9.69 -7.60 12.76
N PHE A 672 -10.00 -8.21 13.88
CA PHE A 672 -9.03 -8.72 14.82
C PHE A 672 -8.60 -10.13 14.42
N ASP A 673 -7.28 -10.32 14.20
CA ASP A 673 -6.69 -11.64 13.97
C ASP A 673 -5.67 -11.95 15.07
N SER A 674 -6.00 -12.91 15.93
CA SER A 674 -5.10 -13.39 16.99
C SER A 674 -3.85 -14.08 16.43
N GLY A 675 -3.93 -14.64 15.22
CA GLY A 675 -2.79 -15.27 14.55
C GLY A 675 -1.68 -14.26 14.24
N VAL A 676 -2.03 -13.05 13.77
CA VAL A 676 -1.08 -11.96 13.51
C VAL A 676 -0.33 -11.55 14.79
N LEU A 677 -1.04 -11.46 15.90
CA LEU A 677 -0.42 -11.07 17.19
C LEU A 677 0.56 -12.14 17.67
N PHE A 678 0.15 -13.42 17.58
CA PHE A 678 1.03 -14.51 17.96
C PHE A 678 2.27 -14.59 17.06
N GLN A 679 2.11 -14.41 15.74
CA GLN A 679 3.23 -14.35 14.80
C GLN A 679 4.19 -13.19 15.13
N GLY A 680 3.68 -12.01 15.51
CA GLY A 680 4.50 -10.88 15.92
C GLY A 680 5.34 -11.18 17.17
N ILE A 681 4.76 -11.82 18.20
CA ILE A 681 5.51 -12.24 19.40
C ILE A 681 6.58 -13.27 19.03
N VAL A 682 6.21 -14.29 18.24
CA VAL A 682 7.15 -15.33 17.80
C VAL A 682 8.29 -14.74 16.98
N LEU A 683 7.99 -13.82 16.06
CA LEU A 683 8.99 -13.12 15.25
C LEU A 683 9.98 -12.36 16.14
N ALA A 684 9.47 -11.58 17.11
CA ALA A 684 10.31 -10.83 18.06
C ALA A 684 11.19 -11.78 18.89
N PHE A 685 10.61 -12.85 19.41
CA PHE A 685 11.31 -13.82 20.23
C PHE A 685 12.40 -14.56 19.45
N VAL A 686 12.08 -15.07 18.25
CA VAL A 686 13.03 -15.79 17.39
C VAL A 686 14.15 -14.85 16.92
N ALA A 687 13.81 -13.63 16.48
CA ALA A 687 14.81 -12.64 16.06
C ALA A 687 15.82 -12.33 17.20
N ALA A 688 15.32 -12.14 18.41
CA ALA A 688 16.16 -11.87 19.58
C ALA A 688 17.01 -13.10 19.96
N LEU A 689 16.45 -14.31 19.91
CA LEU A 689 17.20 -15.55 20.16
C LEU A 689 18.34 -15.73 19.16
N LEU A 690 18.07 -15.61 17.87
CA LEU A 690 19.06 -15.73 16.80
C LEU A 690 20.16 -14.68 16.95
N ALA A 691 19.78 -13.44 17.26
CA ALA A 691 20.72 -12.36 17.52
C ALA A 691 21.61 -12.64 18.75
N GLY A 692 21.11 -13.37 19.74
CA GLY A 692 21.83 -13.75 20.96
C GLY A 692 22.77 -14.94 20.82
N VAL A 693 22.59 -15.82 19.82
CA VAL A 693 23.37 -17.06 19.67
C VAL A 693 24.85 -16.77 19.41
N LEU A 694 25.18 -15.90 18.47
CA LEU A 694 26.59 -15.59 18.13
C LEU A 694 27.35 -14.95 19.31
N PRO A 695 26.80 -13.94 20.03
CA PRO A 695 27.40 -13.43 21.26
C PRO A 695 27.59 -14.51 22.33
N ALA A 696 26.61 -15.37 22.51
CA ALA A 696 26.68 -16.46 23.52
C ALA A 696 27.81 -17.44 23.19
N LEU A 697 27.96 -17.85 21.94
CA LEU A 697 29.02 -18.73 21.50
C LEU A 697 30.41 -18.11 21.65
N LYS A 698 30.56 -16.84 21.26
CA LYS A 698 31.82 -16.12 21.37
C LYS A 698 32.27 -15.94 22.83
N MET A 699 31.32 -15.59 23.73
CA MET A 699 31.59 -15.46 25.16
C MET A 699 31.90 -16.80 25.82
N ALA A 700 31.28 -17.90 25.38
CA ALA A 700 31.57 -19.23 25.90
C ALA A 700 33.00 -19.70 25.60
N GLN A 701 33.59 -19.22 24.49
CA GLN A 701 34.96 -19.55 24.06
C GLN A 701 36.03 -18.63 24.67
N THR A 702 35.68 -17.44 25.22
CA THR A 702 36.63 -16.47 25.75
C THR A 702 37.24 -16.99 27.06
N HIS A 703 38.58 -17.01 27.17
CA HIS A 703 39.27 -17.43 28.39
C HIS A 703 39.07 -16.40 29.51
N PRO A 704 38.84 -16.84 30.78
CA PRO A 704 38.63 -15.91 31.91
C PRO A 704 39.80 -14.95 32.13
N ALA A 705 41.04 -15.45 31.88
CA ALA A 705 42.25 -14.63 32.04
C ALA A 705 42.35 -13.47 31.02
N GLU A 706 41.89 -13.69 29.78
CA GLU A 706 41.80 -12.64 28.73
C GLU A 706 40.70 -11.64 29.04
N ALA A 707 39.53 -12.12 29.51
CA ALA A 707 38.40 -11.26 29.88
C ALA A 707 38.72 -10.32 31.06
N LEU A 708 39.63 -10.72 31.96
CA LEU A 708 40.05 -9.90 33.09
C LEU A 708 41.21 -8.93 32.73
N ARG A 709 41.98 -9.21 31.66
CA ARG A 709 43.07 -8.36 31.18
C ARG A 709 42.62 -7.20 30.30
N THR A 710 41.44 -7.26 29.73
CA THR A 710 40.88 -6.14 28.95
C THR A 710 40.49 -5.00 29.88
N GLU A 711 41.38 -3.98 29.95
CA GLU A 711 41.12 -2.69 30.62
C GLU A 711 40.20 -1.78 29.83
#